data_1c6676c44078ed31cfea79ead0fa842c
#
_entry.id   1c6676c44078ed31cfea79ead0fa842c
#
_cell.length_a   1.000
_cell.length_b   1.000
_cell.length_c   1.000
_cell.angle_alpha   90.00
_cell.angle_beta   90.00
_cell.angle_gamma   90.00
#
_symmetry.space_group_name_H-M   'P 1'
#
loop_
_entity.id
_entity.type
_entity.pdbx_description
1 polymer ?
#
loop_
_entity_poly.entity_id
_entity_poly.type
_entity_poly.pdbx_seq_one_letter_code
_entity_poly.pdbx_strand_id
1 'polypeptide(L)'
;MMKKYTNFVAIDVETTGLNDDSEIIEVGLAIVEDGAVVRTWQSLVRPEKPIPKDIAIMTGISNEMVADAPAWSEIEDEFLQVIDGHWLLAHNYLFDKGRVEFQLGRSLPNDWLDSHDMAKLFLPTLSSYKLVSIATHLHIPDTNHHRALNDAVVCAQVFLKLMDDAKQLDPFVLHEMAVTYNGQQESLFANSSCSLGDLLFRLAEAATASAPALDSLDFFEPSYADPYEMPRLRFANAEAFFAQDGILAKMKPDFQYRAPQVDMLDCIKQAFATDKHALIEAGTGTGKSFAYLVPALLWSFEHDARVVIATGTINLQEQLFHTDLPFLKEALGHPFATAIAKGRSNYLCLRRFSEYCRRASTASERERVFATSLVLWHAQDHSGDREHLNLNKAENQYWQNIASAPDTCLGRRCPFYNECCYFNSKRQCEQARVVITNHSLLFQDLKIGSLLPEYDRVIIDEAHHLEDEATHQFTDTVDFELMQKLLNNFSRNGGFLGRVTVALGKADTLAENSTEIAERANRAMTDTVDAAKTIGGTITFANNIPELSNIGDLRITDKIRNSGWWLTLEESLRKSHRAVTTAVTSIRRLLNSLDEDENIESLLREMTHAHDRLAEQRDWLERFIAGIDDSFVYWAKTYKNFSYANLLLNAAYIDIMPLVHEKLFEAKKTAILTSATLAVNKDLNYTANKFLLEPGEYLSSINESPFDYEHHSLIAIPNDHKDYSKTSDFEYTRNVISDLKALIPAVDGDMLVLFTSYAMLNKVQQALKDEPSLNGYRILAHGQDGSRSSLLEALQDGEKTVLLGANSFWEGVDVKGASLRTVVIAKLPFTPPTMPVESARNDLLKSQGKNAFTANSLPQAVLRFRQGCGRLIRSNSDRGCIIILDNRVLTKSYGRTFLDSLPKQPVWTDSVATLADKLKKWHNEP
;
A
#
# COMPACT_ATOMS: atom_id res chain seq x y z
N MET A 1 -24.33 33.18 15.41
CA MET A 1 -23.01 33.09 14.78
C MET A 1 -22.92 31.97 13.77
N MET A 2 -23.50 30.79 14.00
CA MET A 2 -23.55 29.69 13.01
C MET A 2 -24.43 29.96 11.79
N LYS A 3 -25.39 30.93 11.82
CA LYS A 3 -26.26 31.31 10.68
C LYS A 3 -25.53 31.64 9.39
N LYS A 4 -24.26 32.09 9.46
CA LYS A 4 -23.43 32.37 8.29
C LYS A 4 -23.18 31.12 7.45
N TYR A 5 -22.94 29.97 8.11
CA TYR A 5 -22.63 28.70 7.45
C TYR A 5 -23.86 27.88 7.04
N THR A 6 -25.08 28.37 7.33
CA THR A 6 -26.33 27.79 6.85
C THR A 6 -26.93 28.53 5.66
N ASN A 7 -26.26 29.61 5.16
CA ASN A 7 -26.68 30.41 4.01
C ASN A 7 -25.54 30.50 3.00
N PHE A 8 -25.64 29.79 1.88
CA PHE A 8 -24.60 29.68 0.87
C PHE A 8 -25.12 29.19 -0.47
N VAL A 9 -24.26 29.21 -1.49
CA VAL A 9 -24.55 28.59 -2.77
C VAL A 9 -23.55 27.44 -3.00
N ALA A 10 -24.06 26.22 -3.18
CA ALA A 10 -23.24 25.11 -3.65
C ALA A 10 -23.21 25.11 -5.18
N ILE A 11 -22.03 24.87 -5.73
CA ILE A 11 -21.77 24.92 -7.17
C ILE A 11 -21.03 23.65 -7.61
N ASP A 12 -21.40 23.19 -8.80
CA ASP A 12 -20.66 22.17 -9.53
C ASP A 12 -20.69 22.49 -11.03
N VAL A 13 -19.62 22.14 -11.77
CA VAL A 13 -19.53 22.38 -13.21
C VAL A 13 -19.06 21.13 -13.94
N GLU A 14 -19.73 20.80 -15.05
CA GLU A 14 -19.24 19.83 -16.02
C GLU A 14 -18.49 20.55 -17.14
N THR A 15 -17.42 19.93 -17.63
CA THR A 15 -16.50 20.58 -18.57
C THR A 15 -16.09 19.66 -19.72
N THR A 16 -15.52 20.24 -20.79
CA THR A 16 -14.97 19.50 -21.93
C THR A 16 -13.71 18.68 -21.59
N GLY A 17 -13.19 18.77 -20.37
CA GLY A 17 -12.01 18.04 -19.93
C GLY A 17 -11.40 18.58 -18.63
N LEU A 18 -10.24 18.04 -18.23
CA LEU A 18 -9.56 18.41 -16.99
C LEU A 18 -8.44 19.45 -17.16
N ASN A 19 -8.13 19.84 -18.39
CA ASN A 19 -7.06 20.78 -18.71
C ASN A 19 -7.46 22.22 -18.37
N ASP A 20 -6.47 23.10 -18.19
CA ASP A 20 -6.70 24.50 -17.84
C ASP A 20 -7.47 25.31 -18.91
N ASP A 21 -7.56 24.87 -20.14
CA ASP A 21 -8.28 25.45 -21.25
C ASP A 21 -9.63 24.75 -21.56
N SER A 22 -10.10 23.86 -20.64
CA SER A 22 -11.37 23.19 -20.79
C SER A 22 -12.54 24.14 -20.51
N GLU A 23 -13.60 24.03 -21.32
CA GLU A 23 -14.78 24.91 -21.28
C GLU A 23 -15.89 24.26 -20.48
N ILE A 24 -16.72 25.09 -19.83
CA ILE A 24 -17.91 24.61 -19.10
C ILE A 24 -18.99 24.20 -20.10
N ILE A 25 -19.62 23.04 -19.87
CA ILE A 25 -20.74 22.49 -20.67
C ILE A 25 -22.03 22.40 -19.87
N GLU A 26 -21.95 22.38 -18.56
CA GLU A 26 -23.12 22.51 -17.66
C GLU A 26 -22.65 23.18 -16.36
N VAL A 27 -23.54 23.99 -15.76
CA VAL A 27 -23.34 24.57 -14.44
C VAL A 27 -24.59 24.38 -13.61
N GLY A 28 -24.43 23.94 -12.37
CA GLY A 28 -25.47 23.71 -11.39
C GLY A 28 -25.25 24.49 -10.11
N LEU A 29 -26.26 25.15 -9.59
CA LEU A 29 -26.23 25.89 -8.33
C LEU A 29 -27.36 25.42 -7.42
N ALA A 30 -27.05 25.16 -6.17
CA ALA A 30 -28.01 24.89 -5.10
C ALA A 30 -27.92 26.00 -4.04
N ILE A 31 -28.96 26.81 -3.91
CA ILE A 31 -29.06 27.93 -3.00
C ILE A 31 -29.59 27.41 -1.65
N VAL A 32 -28.81 27.56 -0.61
CA VAL A 32 -29.12 27.11 0.74
C VAL A 32 -29.40 28.32 1.62
N GLU A 33 -30.56 28.32 2.29
CA GLU A 33 -30.94 29.30 3.30
C GLU A 33 -31.41 28.58 4.56
N ASP A 34 -30.99 29.06 5.73
CA ASP A 34 -31.27 28.49 7.05
C ASP A 34 -31.08 26.95 7.12
N GLY A 35 -30.10 26.44 6.37
CA GLY A 35 -29.72 25.02 6.36
C GLY A 35 -30.57 24.11 5.49
N ALA A 36 -31.38 24.68 4.57
CA ALA A 36 -32.17 23.92 3.62
C ALA A 36 -31.95 24.44 2.19
N VAL A 37 -31.94 23.55 1.21
CA VAL A 37 -31.93 23.94 -0.21
C VAL A 37 -33.30 24.54 -0.55
N VAL A 38 -33.31 25.85 -0.80
CA VAL A 38 -34.56 26.59 -1.06
C VAL A 38 -34.81 26.86 -2.52
N ARG A 39 -33.76 26.92 -3.33
CA ARG A 39 -33.84 27.16 -4.78
C ARG A 39 -32.64 26.51 -5.46
N THR A 40 -32.86 26.12 -6.72
CA THR A 40 -31.81 25.63 -7.61
C THR A 40 -31.78 26.46 -8.88
N TRP A 41 -30.60 26.50 -9.51
CA TRP A 41 -30.40 27.08 -10.82
C TRP A 41 -29.45 26.21 -11.63
N GLN A 42 -29.74 26.04 -12.94
CA GLN A 42 -28.86 25.26 -13.83
C GLN A 42 -28.96 25.78 -15.25
N SER A 43 -27.86 25.59 -15.99
CA SER A 43 -27.84 25.80 -17.43
C SER A 43 -26.85 24.85 -18.11
N LEU A 44 -27.25 24.28 -19.24
CA LEU A 44 -26.29 23.77 -20.23
C LEU A 44 -25.62 24.97 -20.88
N VAL A 45 -24.36 24.80 -21.29
CA VAL A 45 -23.55 25.83 -21.92
C VAL A 45 -22.99 25.28 -23.22
N ARG A 46 -23.11 26.07 -24.30
CA ARG A 46 -22.53 25.73 -25.60
C ARG A 46 -21.05 26.05 -25.61
N PRO A 47 -20.15 25.01 -25.65
CA PRO A 47 -18.73 25.25 -25.76
C PRO A 47 -18.34 25.65 -27.19
N GLU A 48 -17.16 26.29 -27.35
CA GLU A 48 -16.57 26.58 -28.68
C GLU A 48 -15.96 25.31 -29.30
N LYS A 49 -15.39 24.44 -28.47
CA LYS A 49 -14.80 23.16 -28.87
C LYS A 49 -15.80 22.02 -28.70
N PRO A 50 -15.79 21.02 -29.60
CA PRO A 50 -16.68 19.85 -29.42
C PRO A 50 -16.33 19.05 -28.16
N ILE A 51 -17.34 18.53 -27.48
CA ILE A 51 -17.18 17.68 -26.30
C ILE A 51 -16.49 16.39 -26.74
N PRO A 52 -15.36 16.00 -26.09
CA PRO A 52 -14.73 14.72 -26.31
C PRO A 52 -15.65 13.55 -25.97
N LYS A 53 -15.51 12.41 -26.66
CA LYS A 53 -16.41 11.27 -26.49
C LYS A 53 -16.39 10.66 -25.10
N ASP A 54 -15.24 10.60 -24.48
CA ASP A 54 -15.04 10.10 -23.11
C ASP A 54 -15.77 10.99 -22.09
N ILE A 55 -15.71 12.31 -22.26
CA ILE A 55 -16.45 13.27 -21.44
C ILE A 55 -17.96 13.13 -21.68
N ALA A 56 -18.40 13.00 -22.93
CA ALA A 56 -19.81 12.83 -23.23
C ALA A 56 -20.40 11.52 -22.63
N ILE A 57 -19.61 10.46 -22.56
CA ILE A 57 -20.00 9.20 -21.90
C ILE A 57 -20.07 9.38 -20.38
N MET A 58 -19.09 10.07 -19.80
CA MET A 58 -18.98 10.28 -18.35
C MET A 58 -20.10 11.17 -17.82
N THR A 59 -20.35 12.32 -18.49
CA THR A 59 -21.33 13.32 -18.03
C THR A 59 -22.76 13.07 -18.57
N GLY A 60 -22.88 12.20 -19.59
CA GLY A 60 -24.13 12.02 -20.31
C GLY A 60 -24.53 13.22 -21.16
N ILE A 61 -23.64 14.22 -21.35
CA ILE A 61 -23.91 15.44 -22.13
C ILE A 61 -23.30 15.30 -23.52
N SER A 62 -24.14 15.18 -24.54
CA SER A 62 -23.70 15.07 -25.94
C SER A 62 -23.56 16.43 -26.64
N ASN A 63 -22.80 16.43 -27.74
CA ASN A 63 -22.68 17.63 -28.57
C ASN A 63 -24.06 18.13 -29.10
N GLU A 64 -25.01 17.23 -29.34
CA GLU A 64 -26.37 17.58 -29.76
C GLU A 64 -27.15 18.28 -28.66
N MET A 65 -26.94 17.89 -27.39
CA MET A 65 -27.63 18.50 -26.25
C MET A 65 -27.22 19.96 -26.04
N VAL A 66 -25.93 20.28 -26.30
CA VAL A 66 -25.43 21.64 -26.12
C VAL A 66 -25.48 22.51 -27.38
N ALA A 67 -25.87 21.95 -28.52
CA ALA A 67 -25.90 22.69 -29.81
C ALA A 67 -26.76 23.96 -29.78
N ASP A 68 -27.92 23.87 -29.14
CA ASP A 68 -28.88 24.97 -28.99
C ASP A 68 -28.82 25.62 -27.59
N ALA A 69 -27.85 25.23 -26.74
CA ALA A 69 -27.66 25.81 -25.42
C ALA A 69 -27.12 27.26 -25.53
N PRO A 70 -27.39 28.13 -24.54
CA PRO A 70 -26.85 29.48 -24.53
C PRO A 70 -25.31 29.45 -24.42
N ALA A 71 -24.66 30.45 -24.99
CA ALA A 71 -23.24 30.69 -24.72
C ALA A 71 -23.05 31.21 -23.28
N TRP A 72 -21.88 31.05 -22.70
CA TRP A 72 -21.59 31.52 -21.34
C TRP A 72 -21.93 32.99 -21.14
N SER A 73 -21.60 33.84 -22.10
CA SER A 73 -21.89 35.29 -22.08
C SER A 73 -23.38 35.64 -22.03
N GLU A 74 -24.26 34.71 -22.37
CA GLU A 74 -25.71 34.89 -22.34
C GLU A 74 -26.33 34.58 -20.98
N ILE A 75 -25.62 33.78 -20.14
CA ILE A 75 -26.06 33.38 -18.80
C ILE A 75 -25.23 34.03 -17.68
N GLU A 76 -24.15 34.69 -18.02
CA GLU A 76 -23.19 35.24 -17.06
C GLU A 76 -23.82 36.19 -16.03
N ASP A 77 -24.66 37.13 -16.51
CA ASP A 77 -25.29 38.09 -15.62
C ASP A 77 -26.26 37.41 -14.62
N GLU A 78 -27.03 36.42 -15.06
CA GLU A 78 -27.94 35.66 -14.21
C GLU A 78 -27.15 34.81 -13.20
N PHE A 79 -26.11 34.14 -13.66
CA PHE A 79 -25.18 33.38 -12.79
C PHE A 79 -24.58 34.24 -11.67
N LEU A 80 -24.03 35.40 -12.04
CA LEU A 80 -23.43 36.35 -11.07
C LEU A 80 -24.50 36.89 -10.08
N GLN A 81 -25.71 37.14 -10.55
CA GLN A 81 -26.77 37.58 -9.65
C GLN A 81 -27.15 36.52 -8.61
N VAL A 82 -27.11 35.22 -8.95
CA VAL A 82 -27.42 34.13 -8.02
C VAL A 82 -26.33 33.97 -6.95
N ILE A 83 -25.08 34.15 -7.29
CA ILE A 83 -23.98 33.97 -6.34
C ILE A 83 -23.60 35.24 -5.56
N ASP A 84 -24.17 36.40 -5.92
CA ASP A 84 -23.84 37.69 -5.31
C ASP A 84 -24.15 37.69 -3.79
N GLY A 85 -23.17 38.11 -3.02
CA GLY A 85 -23.27 38.20 -1.55
C GLY A 85 -23.22 36.86 -0.81
N HIS A 86 -23.09 35.72 -1.51
CA HIS A 86 -22.99 34.41 -0.90
C HIS A 86 -21.52 33.92 -0.91
N TRP A 87 -21.15 33.11 0.08
CA TRP A 87 -19.96 32.27 -0.06
C TRP A 87 -20.33 30.98 -0.83
N LEU A 88 -19.34 30.38 -1.46
CA LEU A 88 -19.52 29.25 -2.37
C LEU A 88 -18.97 27.97 -1.77
N LEU A 89 -19.67 26.86 -2.03
CA LEU A 89 -19.26 25.52 -1.65
C LEU A 89 -19.11 24.66 -2.90
N ALA A 90 -17.99 23.94 -3.03
CA ALA A 90 -17.86 22.92 -4.07
C ALA A 90 -17.12 21.69 -3.54
N HIS A 91 -17.09 20.63 -4.34
CA HIS A 91 -16.31 19.43 -4.01
C HIS A 91 -15.01 19.42 -4.81
N ASN A 92 -13.86 19.65 -4.14
CA ASN A 92 -12.59 20.05 -4.77
C ASN A 92 -12.68 21.44 -5.44
N TYR A 93 -13.14 22.43 -4.69
CA TYR A 93 -13.51 23.75 -5.18
C TYR A 93 -12.48 24.42 -6.12
N LEU A 94 -11.20 24.08 -6.03
CA LEU A 94 -10.16 24.65 -6.88
C LEU A 94 -10.41 24.37 -8.37
N PHE A 95 -11.04 23.25 -8.70
CA PHE A 95 -11.42 22.91 -10.06
C PHE A 95 -12.55 23.80 -10.54
N ASP A 96 -13.68 23.81 -9.84
CA ASP A 96 -14.88 24.59 -10.20
C ASP A 96 -14.55 26.08 -10.26
N LYS A 97 -13.89 26.60 -9.24
CA LYS A 97 -13.42 27.97 -9.18
C LYS A 97 -12.55 28.33 -10.38
N GLY A 98 -11.56 27.48 -10.69
CA GLY A 98 -10.66 27.70 -11.80
C GLY A 98 -11.39 27.76 -13.16
N ARG A 99 -12.39 26.89 -13.37
CA ARG A 99 -13.19 26.86 -14.59
C ARG A 99 -14.10 28.07 -14.71
N VAL A 100 -14.80 28.42 -13.63
CA VAL A 100 -15.68 29.60 -13.61
C VAL A 100 -14.88 30.89 -13.82
N GLU A 101 -13.75 31.08 -13.11
CA GLU A 101 -12.90 32.26 -13.24
C GLU A 101 -12.24 32.36 -14.65
N PHE A 102 -11.88 31.22 -15.24
CA PHE A 102 -11.40 31.17 -16.62
C PHE A 102 -12.46 31.65 -17.61
N GLN A 103 -13.69 31.15 -17.45
CA GLN A 103 -14.81 31.50 -18.32
C GLN A 103 -15.24 32.98 -18.17
N LEU A 104 -15.17 33.51 -16.94
CA LEU A 104 -15.45 34.93 -16.63
C LEU A 104 -14.30 35.87 -17.05
N GLY A 105 -13.08 35.36 -17.28
CA GLY A 105 -11.88 36.17 -17.53
C GLY A 105 -11.46 37.05 -16.32
N ARG A 106 -11.97 36.76 -15.12
CA ARG A 106 -11.68 37.48 -13.87
C ARG A 106 -11.92 36.61 -12.66
N SER A 107 -11.27 36.96 -11.52
CA SER A 107 -11.50 36.27 -10.25
C SER A 107 -12.82 36.68 -9.61
N LEU A 108 -13.45 35.71 -8.93
CA LEU A 108 -14.65 35.94 -8.12
C LEU A 108 -14.29 36.48 -6.73
N PRO A 109 -15.03 37.44 -6.21
CA PRO A 109 -14.79 37.99 -4.84
C PRO A 109 -15.31 37.09 -3.72
N ASN A 110 -16.04 36.03 -4.06
CA ASN A 110 -16.70 35.14 -3.10
C ASN A 110 -15.67 34.32 -2.30
N ASP A 111 -15.95 34.11 -1.02
CA ASP A 111 -15.25 33.11 -0.23
C ASP A 111 -15.65 31.71 -0.69
N TRP A 112 -14.71 30.75 -0.60
CA TRP A 112 -14.95 29.35 -0.99
C TRP A 112 -14.66 28.38 0.15
N LEU A 113 -15.48 27.34 0.27
CA LEU A 113 -15.24 26.19 1.13
C LEU A 113 -15.24 24.89 0.31
N ASP A 114 -14.53 23.89 0.82
CA ASP A 114 -14.38 22.58 0.20
C ASP A 114 -15.09 21.50 0.99
N SER A 115 -16.10 20.87 0.39
CA SER A 115 -16.79 19.74 1.01
C SER A 115 -15.90 18.49 1.11
N HIS A 116 -14.90 18.33 0.21
CA HIS A 116 -13.91 17.28 0.28
C HIS A 116 -13.00 17.43 1.52
N ASP A 117 -12.52 18.64 1.79
CA ASP A 117 -11.67 18.91 2.97
C ASP A 117 -12.49 18.77 4.26
N MET A 118 -13.76 19.17 4.24
CA MET A 118 -14.69 18.93 5.35
C MET A 118 -14.87 17.43 5.62
N ALA A 119 -15.07 16.64 4.58
CA ALA A 119 -15.18 15.18 4.73
C ALA A 119 -13.89 14.58 5.27
N LYS A 120 -12.72 15.03 4.83
CA LYS A 120 -11.43 14.59 5.40
C LYS A 120 -11.29 14.92 6.88
N LEU A 121 -11.75 16.10 7.30
CA LEU A 121 -11.68 16.50 8.69
C LEU A 121 -12.57 15.65 9.59
N PHE A 122 -13.80 15.37 9.19
CA PHE A 122 -14.81 14.74 10.04
C PHE A 122 -15.01 13.24 9.79
N LEU A 123 -14.50 12.70 8.68
CA LEU A 123 -14.54 11.28 8.32
C LEU A 123 -13.13 10.77 7.95
N PRO A 124 -12.14 10.87 8.86
CA PRO A 124 -10.73 10.61 8.54
C PRO A 124 -10.42 9.16 8.11
N THR A 125 -11.31 8.22 8.40
CA THR A 125 -11.15 6.78 8.08
C THR A 125 -11.90 6.34 6.82
N LEU A 126 -12.55 7.28 6.09
CA LEU A 126 -13.31 6.93 4.91
C LEU A 126 -12.41 6.39 3.78
N SER A 127 -12.81 5.30 3.16
CA SER A 127 -12.04 4.61 2.11
C SER A 127 -11.92 5.42 0.81
N SER A 128 -12.88 6.32 0.54
CA SER A 128 -12.90 7.17 -0.65
C SER A 128 -13.58 8.50 -0.34
N TYR A 129 -12.95 9.60 -0.77
CA TYR A 129 -13.49 10.95 -0.60
C TYR A 129 -14.15 11.49 -1.90
N LYS A 130 -14.59 10.63 -2.81
CA LYS A 130 -15.46 11.03 -3.92
C LYS A 130 -16.84 11.42 -3.37
N LEU A 131 -17.48 12.41 -3.97
CA LEU A 131 -18.77 12.92 -3.50
C LEU A 131 -19.81 11.80 -3.31
N VAL A 132 -19.89 10.89 -4.28
CA VAL A 132 -20.73 9.68 -4.22
C VAL A 132 -20.45 8.81 -3.01
N SER A 133 -19.16 8.55 -2.72
CA SER A 133 -18.76 7.68 -1.59
C SER A 133 -19.13 8.33 -0.26
N ILE A 134 -18.95 9.65 -0.16
CA ILE A 134 -19.33 10.42 1.04
C ILE A 134 -20.86 10.41 1.20
N ALA A 135 -21.61 10.68 0.11
CA ALA A 135 -23.07 10.67 0.12
C ALA A 135 -23.62 9.30 0.54
N THR A 136 -23.07 8.22 -0.02
CA THR A 136 -23.43 6.84 0.36
C THR A 136 -23.18 6.58 1.85
N HIS A 137 -22.02 6.96 2.36
CA HIS A 137 -21.65 6.80 3.78
C HIS A 137 -22.62 7.58 4.70
N LEU A 138 -22.99 8.78 4.31
CA LEU A 138 -23.91 9.64 5.06
C LEU A 138 -25.40 9.33 4.81
N HIS A 139 -25.71 8.29 4.01
CA HIS A 139 -27.06 7.90 3.60
C HIS A 139 -27.84 9.02 2.89
N ILE A 140 -27.14 9.85 2.11
CA ILE A 140 -27.73 10.90 1.28
C ILE A 140 -28.09 10.29 -0.07
N PRO A 141 -29.37 10.40 -0.52
CA PRO A 141 -29.79 9.88 -1.81
C PRO A 141 -29.07 10.62 -2.95
N ASP A 142 -28.47 9.86 -3.84
CA ASP A 142 -27.85 10.35 -5.05
C ASP A 142 -28.44 9.58 -6.25
N THR A 143 -29.18 10.29 -7.08
CA THR A 143 -30.01 9.66 -8.13
C THR A 143 -29.51 9.88 -9.54
N ASN A 144 -28.51 10.74 -9.75
CA ASN A 144 -28.11 11.13 -11.12
C ASN A 144 -26.70 11.72 -11.15
N HIS A 145 -25.69 10.89 -10.89
CA HIS A 145 -24.27 11.29 -10.91
C HIS A 145 -23.84 11.97 -12.22
N HIS A 146 -22.84 12.84 -12.12
CA HIS A 146 -22.27 13.57 -13.25
C HIS A 146 -23.29 14.48 -13.96
N ARG A 147 -24.14 15.11 -13.17
CA ARG A 147 -24.98 16.22 -13.59
C ARG A 147 -24.81 17.37 -12.60
N ALA A 148 -24.29 18.47 -13.06
CA ALA A 148 -23.84 19.59 -12.23
C ALA A 148 -24.85 20.02 -11.17
N LEU A 149 -26.14 20.11 -11.48
CA LEU A 149 -27.13 20.45 -10.47
C LEU A 149 -27.29 19.40 -9.38
N ASN A 150 -27.31 18.11 -9.75
CA ASN A 150 -27.44 17.03 -8.77
C ASN A 150 -26.24 17.02 -7.84
N ASP A 151 -25.04 17.15 -8.39
CA ASP A 151 -23.80 17.12 -7.61
C ASP A 151 -23.66 18.35 -6.71
N ALA A 152 -24.10 19.53 -7.14
CA ALA A 152 -24.22 20.73 -6.28
C ALA A 152 -25.20 20.50 -5.10
N VAL A 153 -26.36 19.88 -5.35
CA VAL A 153 -27.36 19.58 -4.29
C VAL A 153 -26.79 18.55 -3.29
N VAL A 154 -26.17 17.47 -3.79
CA VAL A 154 -25.54 16.45 -2.94
C VAL A 154 -24.40 17.06 -2.14
N CYS A 155 -23.56 17.89 -2.75
CA CYS A 155 -22.48 18.63 -2.08
C CYS A 155 -23.01 19.48 -0.92
N ALA A 156 -24.11 20.22 -1.14
CA ALA A 156 -24.78 21.01 -0.09
C ALA A 156 -25.26 20.13 1.06
N GLN A 157 -25.93 19.02 0.76
CA GLN A 157 -26.46 18.09 1.76
C GLN A 157 -25.34 17.42 2.56
N VAL A 158 -24.24 17.01 1.88
CA VAL A 158 -23.05 16.47 2.53
C VAL A 158 -22.48 17.46 3.54
N PHE A 159 -22.26 18.70 3.14
CA PHE A 159 -21.72 19.74 4.01
C PHE A 159 -22.62 19.97 5.23
N LEU A 160 -23.93 20.11 5.04
CA LEU A 160 -24.89 20.33 6.13
C LEU A 160 -24.90 19.14 7.11
N LYS A 161 -24.85 17.92 6.58
CA LYS A 161 -24.82 16.71 7.40
C LYS A 161 -23.55 16.61 8.20
N LEU A 162 -22.38 16.86 7.58
CA LEU A 162 -21.09 16.90 8.28
C LEU A 162 -21.06 17.96 9.39
N MET A 163 -21.65 19.12 9.16
CA MET A 163 -21.80 20.14 10.19
C MET A 163 -22.67 19.69 11.35
N ASP A 164 -23.76 18.98 11.10
CA ASP A 164 -24.65 18.49 12.17
C ASP A 164 -23.97 17.38 12.96
N ASP A 165 -23.25 16.47 12.30
CA ASP A 165 -22.48 15.42 12.95
C ASP A 165 -21.32 16.00 13.77
N ALA A 166 -20.65 17.04 13.26
CA ALA A 166 -19.57 17.74 13.98
C ALA A 166 -20.03 18.37 15.29
N LYS A 167 -21.28 18.84 15.38
CA LYS A 167 -21.86 19.40 16.63
C LYS A 167 -22.00 18.36 17.75
N GLN A 168 -21.95 17.06 17.40
CA GLN A 168 -22.06 15.96 18.38
C GLN A 168 -20.68 15.51 18.90
N LEU A 169 -19.59 16.04 18.33
CA LEU A 169 -18.24 15.71 18.76
C LEU A 169 -17.91 16.32 20.13
N ASP A 170 -16.96 15.69 20.82
CA ASP A 170 -16.44 16.22 22.09
C ASP A 170 -15.92 17.65 21.91
N PRO A 171 -16.38 18.61 22.73
CA PRO A 171 -15.94 20.00 22.66
C PRO A 171 -14.43 20.18 22.77
N PHE A 172 -13.75 19.36 23.56
CA PHE A 172 -12.31 19.39 23.70
C PHE A 172 -11.62 19.00 22.38
N VAL A 173 -12.09 17.95 21.71
CA VAL A 173 -11.57 17.52 20.41
C VAL A 173 -11.76 18.61 19.36
N LEU A 174 -12.94 19.23 19.30
CA LEU A 174 -13.20 20.34 18.39
C LEU A 174 -12.30 21.55 18.68
N HIS A 175 -12.05 21.85 19.95
CA HIS A 175 -11.13 22.91 20.35
C HIS A 175 -9.69 22.61 19.87
N GLU A 176 -9.19 21.40 20.10
CA GLU A 176 -7.87 20.97 19.64
C GLU A 176 -7.76 20.99 18.11
N MET A 177 -8.82 20.60 17.38
CA MET A 177 -8.90 20.72 15.93
C MET A 177 -8.79 22.20 15.49
N ALA A 178 -9.54 23.08 16.13
CA ALA A 178 -9.51 24.52 15.81
C ALA A 178 -8.14 25.14 16.10
N VAL A 179 -7.51 24.79 17.22
CA VAL A 179 -6.15 25.24 17.59
C VAL A 179 -5.10 24.68 16.63
N THR A 180 -5.21 23.42 16.24
CA THR A 180 -4.27 22.81 15.29
C THR A 180 -4.35 23.47 13.92
N TYR A 181 -5.55 23.78 13.46
CA TYR A 181 -5.75 24.43 12.16
C TYR A 181 -5.32 25.89 12.14
N ASN A 182 -5.68 26.67 13.17
CA ASN A 182 -5.54 28.13 13.21
C ASN A 182 -4.30 28.62 13.99
N GLY A 183 -3.70 27.78 14.84
CA GLY A 183 -2.74 28.21 15.86
C GLY A 183 -3.41 28.86 17.07
N GLN A 184 -2.60 29.29 18.04
CA GLN A 184 -3.09 29.91 19.27
C GLN A 184 -3.60 31.37 19.11
N GLN A 185 -3.70 31.88 17.90
CA GLN A 185 -4.12 33.26 17.63
C GLN A 185 -5.64 33.34 17.46
N GLU A 186 -6.36 33.37 18.59
CA GLU A 186 -7.82 33.54 18.62
C GLU A 186 -8.31 34.90 18.07
N SER A 187 -7.42 35.90 17.98
CA SER A 187 -7.83 37.29 17.71
C SER A 187 -7.88 37.68 16.23
N LEU A 188 -7.44 36.86 15.29
CA LEU A 188 -7.35 37.23 13.85
C LEU A 188 -8.63 36.99 13.05
N PHE A 189 -9.59 36.24 13.57
CA PHE A 189 -10.78 35.78 12.81
C PHE A 189 -12.04 36.63 13.07
N ALA A 190 -11.92 37.78 13.69
CA ALA A 190 -13.07 38.66 13.96
C ALA A 190 -13.61 39.37 12.71
N ASN A 191 -13.00 39.17 11.51
CA ASN A 191 -13.40 39.86 10.27
C ASN A 191 -13.85 38.91 9.20
N SER A 192 -15.13 38.88 9.00
CA SER A 192 -15.98 38.75 7.77
C SER A 192 -15.72 37.64 6.73
N SER A 193 -14.63 36.89 6.66
CA SER A 193 -14.43 35.86 5.65
C SER A 193 -14.95 34.48 6.08
N CYS A 194 -15.59 33.73 5.16
CA CYS A 194 -15.94 32.33 5.36
C CYS A 194 -14.68 31.48 5.11
N SER A 195 -14.20 30.79 6.13
CA SER A 195 -13.06 29.90 6.03
C SER A 195 -13.26 28.65 6.89
N LEU A 196 -12.58 27.58 6.54
CA LEU A 196 -12.58 26.33 7.30
C LEU A 196 -12.10 26.55 8.74
N GLY A 197 -11.13 27.43 8.93
CA GLY A 197 -10.62 27.81 10.25
C GLY A 197 -11.66 28.53 11.13
N ASP A 198 -12.42 29.49 10.56
CA ASP A 198 -13.51 30.16 11.27
C ASP A 198 -14.64 29.18 11.60
N LEU A 199 -14.97 28.27 10.67
CA LEU A 199 -15.97 27.24 10.90
C LEU A 199 -15.61 26.32 12.05
N LEU A 200 -14.39 25.79 12.11
CA LEU A 200 -13.91 24.93 13.19
C LEU A 200 -13.96 25.66 14.55
N PHE A 201 -13.55 26.92 14.59
CA PHE A 201 -13.59 27.72 15.81
C PHE A 201 -15.04 27.91 16.31
N ARG A 202 -15.98 28.20 15.41
CA ARG A 202 -17.40 28.36 15.76
C ARG A 202 -18.08 27.06 16.17
N LEU A 203 -17.70 25.93 15.58
CA LEU A 203 -18.16 24.62 16.02
C LEU A 203 -17.69 24.35 17.46
N ALA A 204 -16.42 24.64 17.76
CA ALA A 204 -15.87 24.49 19.11
C ALA A 204 -16.58 25.40 20.14
N GLU A 205 -16.84 26.68 19.79
CA GLU A 205 -17.62 27.61 20.67
C GLU A 205 -19.05 27.10 20.90
N ALA A 206 -19.73 26.63 19.86
CA ALA A 206 -21.11 26.14 19.97
C ALA A 206 -21.19 24.88 20.83
N ALA A 207 -20.23 23.97 20.71
CA ALA A 207 -20.15 22.73 21.47
C ALA A 207 -19.87 23.03 22.97
N THR A 208 -18.95 23.97 23.25
CA THR A 208 -18.61 24.36 24.63
C THR A 208 -19.78 25.00 25.38
N ALA A 209 -20.66 25.71 24.67
CA ALA A 209 -21.86 26.31 25.24
C ALA A 209 -22.95 25.29 25.63
N SER A 210 -22.88 24.08 25.11
CA SER A 210 -23.90 23.02 25.27
C SER A 210 -23.44 21.86 26.19
N ALA A 211 -22.19 21.84 26.65
CA ALA A 211 -21.62 20.72 27.38
C ALA A 211 -22.03 20.71 28.86
N PRO A 212 -22.50 19.58 29.41
CA PRO A 212 -22.50 19.36 30.87
C PRO A 212 -21.05 19.23 31.36
N ALA A 213 -20.78 19.63 32.58
CA ALA A 213 -19.46 19.55 33.20
C ALA A 213 -18.91 18.12 33.11
N LEU A 214 -17.73 17.98 32.53
CA LEU A 214 -17.08 16.68 32.34
C LEU A 214 -16.63 16.10 33.69
N ASP A 215 -17.21 14.99 34.07
CA ASP A 215 -16.59 14.04 34.97
C ASP A 215 -15.72 13.10 34.14
N SER A 216 -14.43 13.03 34.49
CA SER A 216 -13.36 12.11 34.11
C SER A 216 -13.57 11.21 32.88
N LEU A 217 -12.71 11.34 31.85
CA LEU A 217 -12.50 10.39 30.78
C LEU A 217 -12.21 8.99 31.36
N ASP A 218 -13.14 8.08 31.21
CA ASP A 218 -12.93 6.67 31.51
C ASP A 218 -11.92 6.11 30.50
N PHE A 219 -10.71 5.83 30.97
CA PHE A 219 -9.74 5.04 30.22
C PHE A 219 -10.31 3.65 29.99
N PHE A 220 -10.38 3.25 28.73
CA PHE A 220 -10.78 1.92 28.33
C PHE A 220 -9.81 0.88 28.91
N GLU A 221 -10.17 0.26 30.03
CA GLU A 221 -9.54 -0.98 30.47
C GLU A 221 -10.02 -2.09 29.56
N PRO A 222 -9.12 -2.82 28.88
CA PRO A 222 -9.54 -3.98 28.11
C PRO A 222 -10.18 -4.99 29.07
N SER A 223 -11.44 -5.28 28.86
CA SER A 223 -12.17 -6.34 29.58
C SER A 223 -11.47 -7.67 29.30
N TYR A 224 -10.63 -8.10 30.23
CA TYR A 224 -10.15 -9.47 30.26
C TYR A 224 -11.28 -10.38 30.72
N ALA A 225 -11.78 -11.20 29.80
CA ALA A 225 -12.72 -12.25 30.17
C ALA A 225 -12.08 -13.22 31.16
N ASP A 226 -12.94 -13.86 31.97
CA ASP A 226 -12.55 -14.82 33.00
C ASP A 226 -11.61 -15.90 32.41
N PRO A 227 -10.38 -16.06 32.93
CA PRO A 227 -9.41 -17.03 32.42
C PRO A 227 -9.82 -18.48 32.61
N TYR A 228 -10.97 -18.76 33.20
CA TYR A 228 -11.47 -20.13 33.52
C TYR A 228 -12.51 -20.69 32.53
N GLU A 229 -13.00 -19.90 31.57
CA GLU A 229 -13.87 -20.49 30.54
C GLU A 229 -13.04 -21.34 29.55
N MET A 230 -13.46 -22.60 29.39
CA MET A 230 -12.78 -23.54 28.49
C MET A 230 -13.35 -23.40 27.07
N PRO A 231 -12.49 -23.44 26.02
CA PRO A 231 -12.99 -23.51 24.66
C PRO A 231 -13.93 -24.68 24.42
N ARG A 232 -14.91 -24.52 23.53
CA ARG A 232 -15.89 -25.57 23.18
C ARG A 232 -15.24 -26.84 22.61
N LEU A 233 -14.03 -26.72 22.08
CA LEU A 233 -13.23 -27.82 21.54
C LEU A 233 -11.87 -27.92 22.20
N ARG A 234 -11.29 -29.09 22.15
CA ARG A 234 -9.90 -29.36 22.50
C ARG A 234 -9.06 -29.52 21.24
N PHE A 235 -7.76 -29.24 21.35
CA PHE A 235 -6.81 -29.42 20.26
C PHE A 235 -6.87 -30.86 19.68
N ALA A 236 -6.98 -31.88 20.52
CA ALA A 236 -7.09 -33.25 20.08
C ALA A 236 -8.27 -33.51 19.11
N ASN A 237 -9.38 -32.78 19.26
CA ASN A 237 -10.60 -32.94 18.47
C ASN A 237 -10.92 -31.72 17.62
N ALA A 238 -9.90 -30.97 17.19
CA ALA A 238 -10.09 -29.74 16.42
C ALA A 238 -10.82 -29.95 15.08
N GLU A 239 -10.73 -31.16 14.50
CA GLU A 239 -11.44 -31.55 13.26
C GLU A 239 -12.97 -31.50 13.41
N ALA A 240 -13.49 -31.65 14.62
CA ALA A 240 -14.92 -31.51 14.89
C ALA A 240 -15.47 -30.11 14.60
N PHE A 241 -14.61 -29.10 14.50
CA PHE A 241 -15.02 -27.77 14.10
C PHE A 241 -15.60 -27.75 12.68
N PHE A 242 -15.01 -28.53 11.77
CA PHE A 242 -15.35 -28.60 10.34
C PHE A 242 -16.29 -29.79 10.00
N ALA A 243 -16.74 -30.57 10.97
CA ALA A 243 -17.67 -31.68 10.70
C ALA A 243 -18.98 -31.18 10.06
N GLN A 244 -19.70 -32.05 9.34
CA GLN A 244 -20.96 -31.70 8.68
C GLN A 244 -22.02 -31.17 9.65
N ASP A 245 -22.01 -31.63 10.88
CA ASP A 245 -22.82 -31.16 12.00
C ASP A 245 -22.01 -30.37 13.05
N GLY A 246 -20.81 -29.94 12.67
CA GLY A 246 -19.83 -29.25 13.51
C GLY A 246 -20.23 -27.84 13.89
N ILE A 247 -19.32 -27.16 14.57
CA ILE A 247 -19.52 -25.77 15.02
C ILE A 247 -19.69 -24.84 13.83
N LEU A 248 -18.84 -24.96 12.81
CA LEU A 248 -18.87 -24.06 11.65
C LEU A 248 -20.18 -24.22 10.85
N ALA A 249 -20.67 -25.45 10.68
CA ALA A 249 -21.93 -25.72 10.01
C ALA A 249 -23.14 -25.09 10.72
N LYS A 250 -23.11 -25.04 12.06
CA LYS A 250 -24.16 -24.41 12.86
C LYS A 250 -24.14 -22.89 12.80
N MET A 251 -22.97 -22.27 12.60
CA MET A 251 -22.82 -20.82 12.57
C MET A 251 -22.94 -20.23 11.16
N LYS A 252 -22.61 -21.00 10.13
CA LYS A 252 -22.71 -20.59 8.72
C LYS A 252 -23.65 -21.52 7.95
N PRO A 253 -24.90 -21.10 7.68
CA PRO A 253 -25.89 -21.93 6.97
C PRO A 253 -25.42 -22.43 5.59
N ASP A 254 -24.56 -21.63 4.91
CA ASP A 254 -24.01 -21.95 3.58
C ASP A 254 -22.72 -22.78 3.66
N PHE A 255 -22.36 -23.27 4.85
CA PHE A 255 -21.15 -24.06 5.02
C PHE A 255 -21.22 -25.36 4.25
N GLN A 256 -20.18 -25.68 3.50
CA GLN A 256 -19.97 -26.95 2.82
C GLN A 256 -18.74 -27.65 3.41
N TYR A 257 -18.90 -28.90 3.82
CA TYR A 257 -17.79 -29.71 4.27
C TYR A 257 -16.76 -29.91 3.16
N ARG A 258 -15.47 -29.74 3.50
CA ARG A 258 -14.35 -29.89 2.57
C ARG A 258 -13.29 -30.79 3.20
N ALA A 259 -13.15 -32.00 2.69
CA ALA A 259 -12.13 -32.94 3.16
C ALA A 259 -10.70 -32.33 3.11
N PRO A 260 -10.27 -31.60 2.04
CA PRO A 260 -8.96 -30.96 2.00
C PRO A 260 -8.69 -29.97 3.15
N GLN A 261 -9.73 -29.35 3.71
CA GLN A 261 -9.61 -28.45 4.87
C GLN A 261 -9.26 -29.22 6.15
N VAL A 262 -9.88 -30.39 6.32
CA VAL A 262 -9.63 -31.28 7.49
C VAL A 262 -8.25 -31.91 7.36
N ASP A 263 -7.86 -32.38 6.15
CA ASP A 263 -6.55 -32.98 5.90
C ASP A 263 -5.42 -31.97 6.22
N MET A 264 -5.59 -30.70 5.84
CA MET A 264 -4.67 -29.62 6.19
C MET A 264 -4.58 -29.45 7.71
N LEU A 265 -5.72 -29.38 8.40
CA LEU A 265 -5.79 -29.24 9.85
C LEU A 265 -5.07 -30.40 10.54
N ASP A 266 -5.30 -31.65 10.11
CA ASP A 266 -4.68 -32.86 10.70
C ASP A 266 -3.16 -32.85 10.49
N CYS A 267 -2.67 -32.42 9.33
CA CYS A 267 -1.23 -32.25 9.10
C CYS A 267 -0.63 -31.24 10.08
N ILE A 268 -1.32 -30.11 10.33
CA ILE A 268 -0.87 -29.09 11.30
C ILE A 268 -0.89 -29.64 12.73
N LYS A 269 -1.97 -30.35 13.12
CA LYS A 269 -2.05 -31.00 14.44
C LYS A 269 -0.89 -31.96 14.66
N GLN A 270 -0.59 -32.80 13.65
CA GLN A 270 0.50 -33.74 13.74
C GLN A 270 1.86 -33.05 13.83
N ALA A 271 2.08 -31.98 13.04
CA ALA A 271 3.31 -31.21 13.08
C ALA A 271 3.54 -30.56 14.46
N PHE A 272 2.51 -29.99 15.07
CA PHE A 272 2.57 -29.40 16.40
C PHE A 272 2.84 -30.43 17.49
N ALA A 273 2.18 -31.60 17.40
CA ALA A 273 2.31 -32.66 18.39
C ALA A 273 3.66 -33.39 18.33
N THR A 274 4.33 -33.41 17.19
CA THR A 274 5.59 -34.14 16.98
C THR A 274 6.82 -33.24 16.85
N ASP A 275 6.65 -31.91 17.06
CA ASP A 275 7.70 -30.90 16.88
C ASP A 275 8.41 -31.03 15.52
N LYS A 276 7.63 -31.25 14.44
CA LYS A 276 8.11 -31.30 13.06
C LYS A 276 7.66 -30.07 12.29
N HIS A 277 8.40 -29.76 11.22
CA HIS A 277 7.94 -28.77 10.23
C HIS A 277 6.84 -29.35 9.35
N ALA A 278 6.16 -28.50 8.59
CA ALA A 278 5.19 -28.97 7.60
C ALA A 278 5.20 -28.12 6.33
N LEU A 279 5.09 -28.78 5.18
CA LEU A 279 4.89 -28.17 3.87
C LEU A 279 3.49 -28.52 3.39
N ILE A 280 2.62 -27.52 3.25
CA ILE A 280 1.20 -27.75 2.95
C ILE A 280 0.79 -26.92 1.74
N GLU A 281 0.53 -27.59 0.61
CA GLU A 281 -0.20 -26.95 -0.48
C GLU A 281 -1.70 -27.10 -0.25
N ALA A 282 -2.42 -25.99 -0.26
CA ALA A 282 -3.87 -25.97 -0.13
C ALA A 282 -4.47 -25.06 -1.20
N GLY A 283 -5.10 -25.66 -2.20
CA GLY A 283 -5.67 -24.94 -3.36
C GLY A 283 -6.68 -23.87 -2.96
N THR A 284 -7.04 -23.02 -3.92
CA THR A 284 -8.07 -22.00 -3.70
C THR A 284 -9.39 -22.64 -3.26
N GLY A 285 -10.10 -21.97 -2.34
CA GLY A 285 -11.39 -22.48 -1.84
C GLY A 285 -11.32 -23.58 -0.77
N THR A 286 -10.13 -24.06 -0.38
CA THR A 286 -10.01 -25.05 0.72
C THR A 286 -10.39 -24.49 2.10
N GLY A 287 -10.34 -23.16 2.30
CA GLY A 287 -10.57 -22.54 3.61
C GLY A 287 -9.33 -22.57 4.50
N LYS A 288 -8.15 -22.33 3.92
CA LYS A 288 -6.82 -22.34 4.58
C LYS A 288 -6.80 -21.63 5.92
N SER A 289 -7.33 -20.37 5.98
CA SER A 289 -7.24 -19.53 7.16
C SER A 289 -7.80 -20.22 8.40
N PHE A 290 -8.99 -20.77 8.32
CA PHE A 290 -9.59 -21.48 9.45
C PHE A 290 -8.87 -22.80 9.76
N ALA A 291 -8.38 -23.50 8.73
CA ALA A 291 -7.66 -24.76 8.91
C ALA A 291 -6.37 -24.60 9.73
N TYR A 292 -5.70 -23.45 9.69
CA TYR A 292 -4.53 -23.19 10.53
C TYR A 292 -4.85 -22.36 11.79
N LEU A 293 -5.85 -21.46 11.77
CA LEU A 293 -6.19 -20.66 12.94
C LEU A 293 -6.79 -21.50 14.07
N VAL A 294 -7.70 -22.44 13.75
CA VAL A 294 -8.34 -23.29 14.75
C VAL A 294 -7.33 -24.10 15.58
N PRO A 295 -6.42 -24.89 14.99
CA PRO A 295 -5.42 -25.61 15.75
C PRO A 295 -4.42 -24.69 16.44
N ALA A 296 -4.09 -23.53 15.87
CA ALA A 296 -3.18 -22.54 16.50
C ALA A 296 -3.79 -21.96 17.79
N LEU A 297 -5.08 -21.58 17.78
CA LEU A 297 -5.78 -21.08 18.95
C LEU A 297 -5.89 -22.14 20.05
N LEU A 298 -6.32 -23.35 19.70
CA LEU A 298 -6.49 -24.42 20.67
C LEU A 298 -5.17 -24.90 21.27
N TRP A 299 -4.12 -25.04 20.44
CA TRP A 299 -2.76 -25.34 20.90
C TRP A 299 -2.23 -24.30 21.86
N SER A 300 -2.34 -23.02 21.47
CA SER A 300 -1.84 -21.91 22.27
C SER A 300 -2.48 -21.86 23.66
N PHE A 301 -3.76 -22.16 23.74
CA PHE A 301 -4.50 -22.22 24.99
C PHE A 301 -4.09 -23.44 25.84
N GLU A 302 -4.07 -24.65 25.27
CA GLU A 302 -3.84 -25.90 26.04
C GLU A 302 -2.40 -26.05 26.53
N HIS A 303 -1.41 -25.49 25.81
CA HIS A 303 0.00 -25.63 26.14
C HIS A 303 0.63 -24.36 26.72
N ASP A 304 -0.18 -23.31 26.93
CA ASP A 304 0.29 -21.97 27.34
C ASP A 304 1.47 -21.48 26.46
N ALA A 305 1.44 -21.80 25.18
CA ALA A 305 2.51 -21.56 24.23
C ALA A 305 2.11 -20.48 23.20
N ARG A 306 3.09 -19.75 22.68
CA ARG A 306 2.83 -18.74 21.65
C ARG A 306 2.96 -19.32 20.26
N VAL A 307 2.02 -18.95 19.37
CA VAL A 307 2.05 -19.22 17.94
C VAL A 307 2.08 -17.92 17.18
N VAL A 308 3.06 -17.75 16.31
CA VAL A 308 3.14 -16.61 15.38
C VAL A 308 2.56 -17.04 14.03
N ILE A 309 1.74 -16.19 13.42
CA ILE A 309 1.17 -16.41 12.08
C ILE A 309 1.61 -15.27 11.20
N ALA A 310 2.42 -15.57 10.19
CA ALA A 310 2.94 -14.60 9.23
C ALA A 310 2.23 -14.72 7.87
N THR A 311 1.77 -13.60 7.33
CA THR A 311 1.07 -13.53 6.05
C THR A 311 1.85 -12.74 5.00
N GLY A 312 1.55 -12.95 3.71
CA GLY A 312 2.25 -12.26 2.63
C GLY A 312 1.85 -10.79 2.46
N THR A 313 0.66 -10.38 2.89
CA THR A 313 0.14 -9.02 2.68
C THR A 313 -0.51 -8.43 3.92
N ILE A 314 -0.47 -7.10 4.05
CA ILE A 314 -1.15 -6.38 5.14
C ILE A 314 -2.67 -6.62 5.09
N ASN A 315 -3.29 -6.60 3.92
CA ASN A 315 -4.73 -6.83 3.80
C ASN A 315 -5.16 -8.19 4.36
N LEU A 316 -4.39 -9.25 4.12
CA LEU A 316 -4.68 -10.57 4.68
C LEU A 316 -4.45 -10.58 6.20
N GLN A 317 -3.44 -9.87 6.68
CA GLN A 317 -3.19 -9.67 8.10
C GLN A 317 -4.39 -9.01 8.80
N GLU A 318 -4.94 -7.93 8.20
CA GLU A 318 -6.14 -7.25 8.68
C GLU A 318 -7.39 -8.14 8.66
N GLN A 319 -7.60 -8.87 7.57
CA GLN A 319 -8.72 -9.82 7.45
C GLN A 319 -8.67 -10.89 8.55
N LEU A 320 -7.50 -11.50 8.78
CA LEU A 320 -7.35 -12.53 9.82
C LEU A 320 -7.64 -11.94 11.20
N PHE A 321 -7.19 -10.72 11.49
CA PHE A 321 -7.30 -10.13 12.81
C PHE A 321 -8.69 -9.55 13.08
N HIS A 322 -9.27 -8.81 12.14
CA HIS A 322 -10.53 -8.08 12.34
C HIS A 322 -11.79 -8.86 11.90
N THR A 323 -11.63 -9.93 11.10
CA THR A 323 -12.77 -10.71 10.61
C THR A 323 -12.71 -12.16 11.08
N ASP A 324 -11.62 -12.86 10.79
CA ASP A 324 -11.56 -14.31 11.02
C ASP A 324 -11.39 -14.65 12.50
N LEU A 325 -10.51 -13.96 13.23
CA LEU A 325 -10.31 -14.21 14.68
C LEU A 325 -11.52 -13.88 15.53
N PRO A 326 -12.23 -12.74 15.38
CA PRO A 326 -13.45 -12.49 16.14
C PRO A 326 -14.52 -13.56 15.94
N PHE A 327 -14.73 -13.99 14.67
CA PHE A 327 -15.63 -15.09 14.37
C PHE A 327 -15.22 -16.38 15.06
N LEU A 328 -13.94 -16.74 15.04
CA LEU A 328 -13.45 -17.97 15.68
C LEU A 328 -13.52 -17.91 17.20
N LYS A 329 -13.29 -16.77 17.83
CA LYS A 329 -13.45 -16.57 19.28
C LYS A 329 -14.90 -16.82 19.70
N GLU A 330 -15.86 -16.29 18.96
CA GLU A 330 -17.29 -16.51 19.17
C GLU A 330 -17.64 -17.99 18.94
N ALA A 331 -17.20 -18.57 17.83
CA ALA A 331 -17.47 -19.95 17.47
C ALA A 331 -16.93 -20.96 18.50
N LEU A 332 -15.70 -20.76 18.94
CA LEU A 332 -15.06 -21.58 19.96
C LEU A 332 -15.52 -21.26 21.39
N GLY A 333 -16.24 -20.15 21.58
CA GLY A 333 -16.75 -19.71 22.87
C GLY A 333 -15.63 -19.35 23.86
N HIS A 334 -14.52 -18.76 23.37
CA HIS A 334 -13.39 -18.37 24.20
C HIS A 334 -12.71 -17.11 23.63
N PRO A 335 -12.35 -16.12 24.46
CA PRO A 335 -11.80 -14.81 24.00
C PRO A 335 -10.37 -14.88 23.49
N PHE A 336 -9.64 -15.96 23.62
CA PHE A 336 -8.23 -16.15 23.26
C PHE A 336 -7.41 -14.85 23.19
N ALA A 337 -6.26 -14.80 23.85
CA ALA A 337 -5.36 -13.65 23.80
C ALA A 337 -4.66 -13.56 22.44
N THR A 338 -5.08 -12.66 21.58
CA THR A 338 -4.57 -12.47 20.23
C THR A 338 -4.12 -11.03 20.01
N ALA A 339 -3.07 -10.82 19.22
CA ALA A 339 -2.60 -9.49 18.82
C ALA A 339 -2.13 -9.45 17.36
N ILE A 340 -2.08 -8.23 16.81
CA ILE A 340 -1.50 -7.95 15.52
C ILE A 340 -0.19 -7.18 15.71
N ALA A 341 0.90 -7.67 15.11
CA ALA A 341 2.21 -7.02 15.11
C ALA A 341 2.49 -6.39 13.76
N LYS A 342 2.72 -5.09 13.74
CA LYS A 342 3.08 -4.32 12.55
C LYS A 342 4.41 -3.61 12.72
N GLY A 343 5.04 -3.25 11.62
CA GLY A 343 6.26 -2.44 11.62
C GLY A 343 6.03 -1.11 12.33
N ARG A 344 7.05 -0.66 13.06
CA ARG A 344 6.97 0.52 13.92
C ARG A 344 6.48 1.78 13.23
N SER A 345 6.83 1.99 11.96
CA SER A 345 6.42 3.15 11.15
C SER A 345 4.92 3.21 10.83
N ASN A 346 4.18 2.13 11.13
CA ASN A 346 2.72 2.13 11.00
C ASN A 346 2.01 2.79 12.19
N TYR A 347 2.71 3.09 13.27
CA TYR A 347 2.11 3.67 14.46
C TYR A 347 2.40 5.15 14.62
N LEU A 348 1.38 5.91 15.04
CA LEU A 348 1.50 7.32 15.38
C LEU A 348 2.45 7.50 16.59
N CYS A 349 3.36 8.47 16.51
CA CYS A 349 4.16 8.91 17.65
C CYS A 349 3.53 10.16 18.25
N LEU A 350 2.90 10.06 19.41
CA LEU A 350 2.17 11.17 20.05
C LEU A 350 3.06 12.39 20.33
N ARG A 351 4.32 12.18 20.72
CA ARG A 351 5.27 13.28 20.91
C ARG A 351 5.50 14.06 19.61
N ARG A 352 5.83 13.36 18.51
CA ARG A 352 6.07 13.99 17.21
C ARG A 352 4.80 14.61 16.65
N PHE A 353 3.65 13.98 16.88
CA PHE A 353 2.36 14.49 16.48
C PHE A 353 2.01 15.79 17.20
N SER A 354 2.19 15.86 18.53
CA SER A 354 2.01 17.10 19.31
C SER A 354 2.92 18.25 18.81
N GLU A 355 4.18 17.94 18.47
CA GLU A 355 5.10 18.91 17.87
C GLU A 355 4.66 19.35 16.46
N TYR A 356 4.13 18.41 15.69
CA TYR A 356 3.63 18.65 14.33
C TYR A 356 2.38 19.53 14.34
N CYS A 357 1.40 19.26 15.20
CA CYS A 357 0.19 20.07 15.37
C CYS A 357 0.52 21.53 15.72
N ARG A 358 1.49 21.76 16.63
CA ARG A 358 1.92 23.12 17.00
C ARG A 358 2.48 23.94 15.83
N ARG A 359 2.98 23.28 14.77
CA ARG A 359 3.53 23.92 13.57
C ARG A 359 2.55 23.95 12.41
N ALA A 360 1.47 23.18 12.49
CA ALA A 360 0.53 22.99 11.39
C ALA A 360 -0.10 24.31 10.92
N SER A 361 -0.41 25.23 11.83
CA SER A 361 -1.04 26.51 11.49
C SER A 361 -0.25 27.38 10.50
N THR A 362 1.06 27.17 10.39
CA THR A 362 1.93 27.89 9.43
C THR A 362 2.23 27.09 8.17
N ALA A 363 1.68 25.89 8.05
CA ALA A 363 1.87 25.01 6.91
C ALA A 363 0.87 25.30 5.77
N SER A 364 0.99 24.56 4.67
CA SER A 364 0.02 24.60 3.57
C SER A 364 -1.37 24.17 4.03
N GLU A 365 -2.42 24.62 3.37
CA GLU A 365 -3.81 24.27 3.71
C GLU A 365 -4.02 22.75 3.75
N ARG A 366 -3.50 22.04 2.75
CA ARG A 366 -3.56 20.56 2.72
C ARG A 366 -2.89 19.90 3.93
N GLU A 367 -1.77 20.44 4.37
CA GLU A 367 -1.06 19.93 5.54
C GLU A 367 -1.80 20.28 6.85
N ARG A 368 -2.46 21.43 6.92
CA ARG A 368 -3.33 21.81 8.03
C ARG A 368 -4.55 20.89 8.13
N VAL A 369 -5.23 20.62 7.00
CA VAL A 369 -6.35 19.68 6.96
C VAL A 369 -5.89 18.30 7.43
N PHE A 370 -4.76 17.78 6.92
CA PHE A 370 -4.20 16.51 7.34
C PHE A 370 -3.90 16.46 8.85
N ALA A 371 -3.18 17.44 9.39
CA ALA A 371 -2.86 17.49 10.82
C ALA A 371 -4.11 17.54 11.70
N THR A 372 -5.11 18.32 11.29
CA THR A 372 -6.35 18.52 12.03
C THR A 372 -7.25 17.28 11.99
N SER A 373 -7.33 16.59 10.84
CA SER A 373 -8.09 15.34 10.72
C SER A 373 -7.56 14.25 11.64
N LEU A 374 -6.23 14.20 11.85
CA LEU A 374 -5.61 13.24 12.74
C LEU A 374 -5.91 13.50 14.23
N VAL A 375 -6.28 14.72 14.62
CA VAL A 375 -6.74 15.00 15.99
C VAL A 375 -8.03 14.24 16.27
N LEU A 376 -9.01 14.34 15.37
CA LEU A 376 -10.27 13.60 15.50
C LEU A 376 -10.05 12.09 15.37
N TRP A 377 -9.26 11.68 14.37
CA TRP A 377 -8.96 10.26 14.17
C TRP A 377 -8.36 9.62 15.42
N HIS A 378 -7.36 10.26 16.05
CA HIS A 378 -6.71 9.70 17.23
C HIS A 378 -7.63 9.70 18.46
N ALA A 379 -8.56 10.67 18.55
CA ALA A 379 -9.58 10.68 19.61
C ALA A 379 -10.60 9.54 19.44
N GLN A 380 -10.85 9.05 18.22
CA GLN A 380 -11.76 7.94 17.92
C GLN A 380 -11.04 6.59 17.91
N ASP A 381 -9.82 6.55 17.38
CA ASP A 381 -8.98 5.35 17.20
C ASP A 381 -7.71 5.48 18.03
N HIS A 382 -7.74 4.94 19.24
CA HIS A 382 -6.59 4.95 20.15
C HIS A 382 -5.46 4.01 19.74
N SER A 383 -5.64 3.16 18.71
CA SER A 383 -4.60 2.26 18.20
C SER A 383 -3.45 3.05 17.55
N GLY A 384 -3.77 4.18 16.94
CA GLY A 384 -2.83 4.99 16.19
C GLY A 384 -2.22 4.26 14.99
N ASP A 385 -2.93 3.27 14.43
CA ASP A 385 -2.48 2.46 13.30
C ASP A 385 -2.82 3.15 11.98
N ARG A 386 -1.78 3.45 11.21
CA ARG A 386 -1.88 4.09 9.90
C ARG A 386 -2.82 3.40 8.91
N GLU A 387 -2.96 2.08 8.98
CA GLU A 387 -3.78 1.31 8.03
C GLU A 387 -5.28 1.64 8.15
N HIS A 388 -5.69 2.27 9.27
CA HIS A 388 -7.05 2.79 9.43
C HIS A 388 -7.27 4.12 8.69
N LEU A 389 -6.23 4.67 8.04
CA LEU A 389 -6.28 5.92 7.27
C LEU A 389 -6.10 5.66 5.78
N ASN A 390 -6.90 6.31 4.94
CA ASN A 390 -6.71 6.30 3.50
C ASN A 390 -5.84 7.49 3.05
N LEU A 391 -4.52 7.34 3.16
CA LEU A 391 -3.56 8.39 2.88
C LEU A 391 -3.16 8.41 1.41
N ASN A 392 -3.30 9.56 0.76
CA ASN A 392 -2.75 9.80 -0.56
C ASN A 392 -1.21 9.95 -0.54
N LYS A 393 -0.59 10.12 -1.71
CA LYS A 393 0.87 10.21 -1.84
C LYS A 393 1.48 11.37 -1.03
N ALA A 394 0.84 12.54 -0.98
CA ALA A 394 1.32 13.69 -0.22
C ALA A 394 1.16 13.48 1.28
N GLU A 395 0.01 12.96 1.71
CA GLU A 395 -0.27 12.65 3.11
C GLU A 395 0.65 11.56 3.65
N ASN A 396 1.04 10.58 2.82
CA ASN A 396 2.07 9.61 3.16
C ASN A 396 3.44 10.25 3.45
N GLN A 397 3.77 11.36 2.79
CA GLN A 397 4.98 12.11 3.12
C GLN A 397 4.83 12.86 4.46
N TYR A 398 3.65 13.43 4.74
CA TYR A 398 3.37 14.06 6.03
C TYR A 398 3.39 13.05 7.18
N TRP A 399 2.84 11.84 6.97
CA TRP A 399 2.88 10.74 7.94
C TRP A 399 4.28 10.41 8.43
N GLN A 400 5.28 10.42 7.54
CA GLN A 400 6.68 10.17 7.93
C GLN A 400 7.21 11.12 9.02
N ASN A 401 6.63 12.34 9.11
CA ASN A 401 7.02 13.31 10.14
C ASN A 401 6.47 12.99 11.53
N ILE A 402 5.41 12.18 11.61
CA ILE A 402 4.68 11.87 12.85
C ILE A 402 4.71 10.38 13.21
N ALA A 403 5.12 9.52 12.29
CA ALA A 403 5.24 8.09 12.53
C ALA A 403 6.25 7.77 13.62
N SER A 404 6.02 6.70 14.36
CA SER A 404 6.99 6.17 15.32
C SER A 404 8.23 5.66 14.58
N ALA A 405 9.41 6.11 15.02
CA ALA A 405 10.69 5.72 14.44
C ALA A 405 11.69 5.39 15.54
N PRO A 406 12.57 4.39 15.35
CA PRO A 406 13.55 4.01 16.37
C PRO A 406 14.47 5.16 16.76
N ASP A 407 14.89 5.90 15.74
CA ASP A 407 15.88 6.98 15.79
C ASP A 407 15.42 8.23 16.56
N THR A 408 14.12 8.43 16.72
CA THR A 408 13.57 9.59 17.45
C THR A 408 12.86 9.23 18.75
N CYS A 409 12.83 7.93 19.10
CA CYS A 409 12.07 7.44 20.24
C CYS A 409 12.86 7.56 21.56
N LEU A 410 12.24 8.19 22.57
CA LEU A 410 12.80 8.33 23.92
C LEU A 410 12.60 7.07 24.79
N GLY A 411 11.90 6.04 24.29
CA GLY A 411 11.64 4.82 25.06
C GLY A 411 10.87 5.13 26.34
N ARG A 412 11.24 4.50 27.44
CA ARG A 412 10.60 4.67 28.77
C ARG A 412 10.66 6.08 29.36
N ARG A 413 11.55 6.93 28.85
CA ARG A 413 11.64 8.34 29.28
C ARG A 413 10.70 9.27 28.51
N CYS A 414 9.95 8.77 27.53
CA CYS A 414 8.98 9.56 26.77
C CYS A 414 7.80 9.95 27.68
N PRO A 415 7.39 11.24 27.74
CA PRO A 415 6.22 11.63 28.52
C PRO A 415 4.93 10.93 28.09
N PHE A 416 4.87 10.48 26.82
CA PHE A 416 3.74 9.72 26.26
C PHE A 416 3.96 8.20 26.29
N TYR A 417 4.88 7.66 27.11
CA TYR A 417 5.24 6.23 27.05
C TYR A 417 4.08 5.30 27.37
N ASN A 418 3.25 5.66 28.35
CA ASN A 418 2.11 4.84 28.75
C ASN A 418 1.01 4.83 27.69
N GLU A 419 0.81 5.91 26.97
CA GLU A 419 -0.21 6.11 25.92
C GLU A 419 0.34 5.78 24.52
N CYS A 420 1.64 5.48 24.41
CA CYS A 420 2.31 5.30 23.14
C CYS A 420 1.71 4.16 22.32
N CYS A 421 1.16 4.46 21.16
CA CYS A 421 0.49 3.49 20.26
C CYS A 421 1.40 2.29 19.95
N TYR A 422 2.68 2.52 19.59
CA TYR A 422 3.64 1.45 19.31
C TYR A 422 3.93 0.56 20.54
N PHE A 423 4.19 1.15 21.71
CA PHE A 423 4.47 0.37 22.92
C PHE A 423 3.23 -0.32 23.48
N ASN A 424 2.04 0.23 23.26
CA ASN A 424 0.77 -0.43 23.56
C ASN A 424 0.60 -1.67 22.70
N SER A 425 0.77 -1.58 21.39
CA SER A 425 0.74 -2.72 20.49
C SER A 425 1.79 -3.77 20.89
N LYS A 426 3.01 -3.35 21.23
CA LYS A 426 4.06 -4.28 21.69
C LYS A 426 3.66 -5.01 22.99
N ARG A 427 3.10 -4.30 23.98
CA ARG A 427 2.57 -4.91 25.21
C ARG A 427 1.44 -5.90 24.94
N GLN A 428 0.53 -5.58 24.03
CA GLN A 428 -0.51 -6.52 23.58
C GLN A 428 0.08 -7.77 22.95
N CYS A 429 1.09 -7.64 22.09
CA CYS A 429 1.80 -8.79 21.51
C CYS A 429 2.50 -9.65 22.59
N GLU A 430 3.10 -9.01 23.61
CA GLU A 430 3.74 -9.72 24.72
C GLU A 430 2.74 -10.53 25.56
N GLN A 431 1.51 -10.07 25.66
CA GLN A 431 0.41 -10.76 26.38
C GLN A 431 -0.30 -11.79 25.53
N ALA A 432 -0.23 -11.65 24.20
CA ALA A 432 -0.94 -12.53 23.28
C ALA A 432 -0.30 -13.92 23.20
N ARG A 433 -1.16 -14.93 22.99
CA ARG A 433 -0.76 -16.31 22.69
C ARG A 433 -0.73 -16.59 21.19
N VAL A 434 -1.55 -15.90 20.41
CA VAL A 434 -1.50 -15.92 18.95
C VAL A 434 -1.20 -14.51 18.45
N VAL A 435 -0.10 -14.36 17.73
CA VAL A 435 0.35 -13.07 17.16
C VAL A 435 0.33 -13.17 15.65
N ILE A 436 -0.47 -12.30 15.01
CA ILE A 436 -0.49 -12.18 13.55
C ILE A 436 0.51 -11.11 13.11
N THR A 437 1.32 -11.41 12.10
CA THR A 437 2.30 -10.50 11.51
C THR A 437 2.37 -10.66 10.00
N ASN A 438 3.23 -9.91 9.32
CA ASN A 438 3.56 -10.12 7.92
C ASN A 438 4.98 -10.70 7.75
N HIS A 439 5.28 -11.19 6.55
CA HIS A 439 6.60 -11.77 6.25
C HIS A 439 7.74 -10.78 6.50
N SER A 440 7.54 -9.50 6.15
CA SER A 440 8.55 -8.46 6.34
C SER A 440 8.97 -8.32 7.79
N LEU A 441 8.00 -8.22 8.72
CA LEU A 441 8.30 -8.09 10.14
C LEU A 441 8.84 -9.41 10.73
N LEU A 442 8.37 -10.57 10.25
CA LEU A 442 8.93 -11.87 10.63
C LEU A 442 10.44 -11.93 10.31
N PHE A 443 10.83 -11.59 9.06
CA PHE A 443 12.26 -11.62 8.70
C PHE A 443 13.08 -10.54 9.39
N GLN A 444 12.51 -9.37 9.65
CA GLN A 444 13.18 -8.37 10.49
C GLN A 444 13.39 -8.89 11.91
N ASP A 445 12.42 -9.62 12.48
CA ASP A 445 12.57 -10.26 13.78
C ASP A 445 13.65 -11.34 13.75
N LEU A 446 13.67 -12.20 12.73
CA LEU A 446 14.74 -13.21 12.55
C LEU A 446 16.12 -12.59 12.38
N LYS A 447 16.23 -11.36 11.84
CA LYS A 447 17.48 -10.60 11.70
C LYS A 447 17.92 -9.97 13.02
N ILE A 448 17.01 -9.36 13.79
CA ILE A 448 17.29 -8.54 14.99
C ILE A 448 17.08 -9.33 16.29
N GLY A 449 16.10 -10.24 16.32
CA GLY A 449 15.82 -11.13 17.46
C GLY A 449 15.02 -10.52 18.61
N SER A 450 14.32 -9.38 18.40
CA SER A 450 13.63 -8.68 19.50
C SER A 450 12.38 -7.89 19.10
N LEU A 451 11.89 -8.05 17.88
CA LEU A 451 10.71 -7.33 17.41
C LEU A 451 9.41 -8.01 17.81
N LEU A 452 9.36 -9.34 17.70
CA LEU A 452 8.25 -10.16 18.15
C LEU A 452 8.57 -10.71 19.56
N PRO A 453 7.55 -11.05 20.36
CA PRO A 453 7.73 -11.80 21.58
C PRO A 453 8.25 -13.21 21.28
N GLU A 454 8.91 -13.86 22.23
CA GLU A 454 9.47 -15.20 22.07
C GLU A 454 8.41 -16.23 21.67
N TYR A 455 8.72 -17.08 20.69
CA TYR A 455 7.83 -18.10 20.13
C TYR A 455 8.62 -19.30 19.59
N ASP A 456 8.02 -20.48 19.69
CA ASP A 456 8.59 -21.74 19.22
C ASP A 456 7.90 -22.25 17.93
N ARG A 457 6.68 -21.77 17.67
CA ARG A 457 5.86 -22.22 16.53
C ARG A 457 5.47 -21.06 15.65
N VAL A 458 5.64 -21.28 14.34
CA VAL A 458 5.26 -20.29 13.34
C VAL A 458 4.50 -20.93 12.19
N ILE A 459 3.43 -20.27 11.77
CA ILE A 459 2.69 -20.60 10.55
C ILE A 459 2.93 -19.49 9.55
N ILE A 460 3.36 -19.83 8.35
CA ILE A 460 3.67 -18.89 7.28
C ILE A 460 2.72 -19.16 6.13
N ASP A 461 1.72 -18.30 6.00
CA ASP A 461 0.79 -18.34 4.86
C ASP A 461 1.37 -17.60 3.66
N GLU A 462 0.99 -18.01 2.45
CA GLU A 462 1.58 -17.57 1.19
C GLU A 462 3.12 -17.74 1.15
N ALA A 463 3.58 -18.88 1.66
CA ALA A 463 5.01 -19.18 1.86
C ALA A 463 5.85 -19.21 0.57
N HIS A 464 5.22 -19.21 -0.60
CA HIS A 464 5.91 -19.08 -1.89
C HIS A 464 6.69 -17.76 -2.05
N HIS A 465 6.35 -16.72 -1.24
CA HIS A 465 7.07 -15.43 -1.19
C HIS A 465 8.30 -15.43 -0.29
N LEU A 466 8.50 -16.48 0.46
CA LEU A 466 9.46 -16.49 1.57
C LEU A 466 10.89 -16.16 1.12
N GLU A 467 11.32 -16.71 -0.02
CA GLU A 467 12.67 -16.46 -0.56
C GLU A 467 12.85 -15.02 -1.01
N ASP A 468 11.86 -14.48 -1.72
CA ASP A 468 11.94 -13.11 -2.23
C ASP A 468 11.93 -12.11 -1.08
N GLU A 469 11.07 -12.31 -0.09
CA GLU A 469 11.00 -11.46 1.09
C GLU A 469 12.26 -11.57 1.96
N ALA A 470 12.76 -12.80 2.20
CA ALA A 470 14.03 -12.99 2.89
C ALA A 470 15.16 -12.27 2.17
N THR A 471 15.28 -12.46 0.85
CA THR A 471 16.29 -11.77 0.04
C THR A 471 16.18 -10.27 0.18
N HIS A 472 14.96 -9.72 0.14
CA HIS A 472 14.72 -8.29 0.30
C HIS A 472 15.13 -7.78 1.69
N GLN A 473 14.72 -8.45 2.77
CA GLN A 473 15.00 -8.00 4.14
C GLN A 473 16.47 -8.16 4.56
N PHE A 474 17.19 -9.11 3.95
CA PHE A 474 18.61 -9.31 4.17
C PHE A 474 19.51 -8.65 3.10
N THR A 475 18.93 -7.88 2.18
CA THR A 475 19.68 -7.02 1.27
C THR A 475 20.23 -5.81 2.02
N ASP A 476 21.51 -5.58 1.91
CA ASP A 476 22.18 -4.40 2.45
C ASP A 476 22.21 -3.32 1.37
N THR A 477 21.78 -2.12 1.72
CA THR A 477 21.65 -1.01 0.77
C THR A 477 22.38 0.22 1.27
N VAL A 478 23.30 0.74 0.45
CA VAL A 478 23.88 2.08 0.61
C VAL A 478 22.99 3.06 -0.16
N ASP A 479 22.35 3.94 0.58
CA ASP A 479 21.48 4.97 0.01
C ASP A 479 22.14 6.34 0.13
N PHE A 480 22.61 6.86 -1.01
CA PHE A 480 23.34 8.13 -1.07
C PHE A 480 22.48 9.34 -0.74
N GLU A 481 21.19 9.31 -1.08
CA GLU A 481 20.26 10.39 -0.71
C GLU A 481 20.00 10.38 0.80
N LEU A 482 19.82 9.20 1.39
CA LEU A 482 19.68 9.06 2.84
C LEU A 482 20.92 9.64 3.56
N MET A 483 22.13 9.27 3.10
CA MET A 483 23.36 9.85 3.65
C MET A 483 23.40 11.37 3.53
N GLN A 484 23.01 11.90 2.37
CA GLN A 484 22.95 13.34 2.14
C GLN A 484 21.93 14.04 3.06
N LYS A 485 20.74 13.43 3.23
CA LYS A 485 19.71 13.92 4.16
C LYS A 485 20.19 13.93 5.60
N LEU A 486 20.84 12.84 6.04
CA LEU A 486 21.40 12.75 7.38
C LEU A 486 22.46 13.84 7.62
N LEU A 487 23.43 13.99 6.71
CA LEU A 487 24.45 15.03 6.80
C LEU A 487 23.84 16.44 6.81
N ASN A 488 22.84 16.70 5.97
CA ASN A 488 22.13 17.98 5.96
C ASN A 488 21.36 18.25 7.26
N ASN A 489 20.83 17.23 7.91
CA ASN A 489 20.18 17.39 9.23
C ASN A 489 21.17 17.83 10.32
N PHE A 490 22.44 17.46 10.20
CA PHE A 490 23.47 18.02 11.07
C PHE A 490 23.82 19.48 10.75
N SER A 491 23.95 19.83 9.48
CA SER A 491 24.60 21.08 9.04
C SER A 491 23.67 22.20 8.58
N ARG A 492 22.35 21.94 8.31
CA ARG A 492 21.41 22.98 7.89
C ARG A 492 21.14 24.02 8.98
N ASN A 493 20.68 25.21 8.61
CA ASN A 493 20.19 26.22 9.55
C ASN A 493 19.08 25.62 10.44
N GLY A 494 19.26 25.70 11.79
CA GLY A 494 18.38 25.04 12.75
C GLY A 494 18.52 23.50 12.81
N GLY A 495 19.54 22.93 12.16
CA GLY A 495 19.91 21.53 12.27
C GLY A 495 20.54 21.19 13.62
N PHE A 496 20.92 19.92 13.80
CA PHE A 496 21.43 19.42 15.08
C PHE A 496 22.59 20.26 15.64
N LEU A 497 23.62 20.54 14.83
CA LEU A 497 24.79 21.29 15.27
C LEU A 497 24.48 22.75 15.61
N GLY A 498 23.59 23.40 14.83
CA GLY A 498 23.10 24.74 15.16
C GLY A 498 22.31 24.79 16.46
N ARG A 499 21.47 23.78 16.72
CA ARG A 499 20.70 23.64 17.99
C ARG A 499 21.62 23.43 19.18
N VAL A 500 22.68 22.62 19.04
CA VAL A 500 23.71 22.47 20.08
C VAL A 500 24.39 23.79 20.38
N THR A 501 24.82 24.54 19.35
CA THR A 501 25.47 25.85 19.55
C THR A 501 24.55 26.85 20.26
N VAL A 502 23.26 26.86 19.93
CA VAL A 502 22.25 27.74 20.61
C VAL A 502 22.04 27.31 22.07
N ALA A 503 21.97 26.02 22.33
CA ALA A 503 21.81 25.47 23.70
C ALA A 503 23.02 25.83 24.57
N LEU A 504 24.24 25.67 24.07
CA LEU A 504 25.48 26.04 24.75
C LEU A 504 25.57 27.55 25.06
N GLY A 505 25.05 28.40 24.16
CA GLY A 505 25.01 29.86 24.38
C GLY A 505 24.03 30.33 25.46
N LYS A 506 23.09 29.46 25.89
CA LYS A 506 22.08 29.75 26.92
C LYS A 506 22.44 29.21 28.31
N ALA A 507 23.44 28.32 28.40
CA ALA A 507 23.79 27.64 29.65
C ALA A 507 24.90 28.41 30.40
N ASP A 508 24.54 29.08 31.50
CA ASP A 508 25.48 29.80 32.37
C ASP A 508 26.49 28.89 33.11
N THR A 509 26.33 27.57 33.06
CA THR A 509 27.06 26.59 33.86
C THR A 509 28.17 25.85 33.08
N LEU A 510 28.35 26.08 31.80
CA LEU A 510 29.33 25.37 30.95
C LEU A 510 30.64 26.15 30.68
N ALA A 511 31.04 27.04 31.56
CA ALA A 511 32.08 28.03 31.29
C ALA A 511 33.50 27.46 31.03
N GLU A 512 33.89 26.31 31.61
CA GLU A 512 35.25 25.78 31.44
C GLU A 512 35.49 24.97 30.16
N ASN A 513 34.47 24.30 29.59
CA ASN A 513 34.57 23.45 28.39
C ASN A 513 33.85 24.03 27.14
N SER A 514 33.16 25.14 27.25
CA SER A 514 32.31 25.69 26.19
C SER A 514 33.08 26.04 24.91
N THR A 515 34.32 26.52 25.02
CA THR A 515 35.14 26.85 23.84
C THR A 515 35.55 25.61 23.07
N GLU A 516 35.94 24.54 23.78
CA GLU A 516 36.35 23.26 23.16
C GLU A 516 35.17 22.58 22.48
N ILE A 517 34.00 22.56 23.11
CA ILE A 517 32.76 22.01 22.53
C ILE A 517 32.35 22.83 21.28
N ALA A 518 32.43 24.16 21.33
CA ALA A 518 32.13 25.03 20.18
C ALA A 518 33.09 24.77 19.00
N GLU A 519 34.39 24.57 19.26
CA GLU A 519 35.37 24.21 18.24
C GLU A 519 35.06 22.84 17.62
N ARG A 520 34.68 21.84 18.44
CA ARG A 520 34.27 20.51 17.96
C ARG A 520 32.99 20.59 17.13
N ALA A 521 32.00 21.40 17.56
CA ALA A 521 30.76 21.60 16.81
C ALA A 521 31.03 22.26 15.43
N ASN A 522 31.91 23.29 15.41
CA ASN A 522 32.29 23.94 14.15
C ASN A 522 33.05 23.01 13.21
N ARG A 523 33.95 22.17 13.76
CA ARG A 523 34.62 21.13 12.96
C ARG A 523 33.64 20.12 12.40
N ALA A 524 32.76 19.58 13.24
CA ALA A 524 31.72 18.67 12.79
C ALA A 524 30.82 19.30 11.72
N MET A 525 30.50 20.59 11.84
CA MET A 525 29.74 21.37 10.82
C MET A 525 30.47 21.37 9.48
N THR A 526 31.75 21.73 9.47
CA THR A 526 32.57 21.78 8.25
C THR A 526 32.67 20.41 7.61
N ASP A 527 33.00 19.38 8.38
CA ASP A 527 33.17 18.00 7.88
C ASP A 527 31.84 17.43 7.33
N THR A 528 30.69 17.75 7.93
CA THR A 528 29.37 17.32 7.44
C THR A 528 28.96 18.05 6.14
N VAL A 529 29.26 19.33 6.02
CA VAL A 529 29.02 20.10 4.78
C VAL A 529 29.86 19.54 3.63
N ASP A 530 31.13 19.28 3.87
CA ASP A 530 32.05 18.74 2.85
C ASP A 530 31.67 17.32 2.43
N ALA A 531 31.23 16.49 3.39
CA ALA A 531 30.70 15.16 3.09
C ALA A 531 29.41 15.24 2.26
N ALA A 532 28.45 16.11 2.64
CA ALA A 532 27.21 16.27 1.88
C ALA A 532 27.45 16.72 0.43
N LYS A 533 28.40 17.65 0.21
CA LYS A 533 28.81 18.06 -1.14
C LYS A 533 29.41 16.91 -1.95
N THR A 534 30.27 16.13 -1.31
CA THR A 534 30.95 14.98 -1.95
C THR A 534 29.93 13.91 -2.35
N ILE A 535 28.98 13.60 -1.45
CA ILE A 535 27.85 12.68 -1.74
C ILE A 535 27.01 13.20 -2.91
N GLY A 536 26.62 14.48 -2.89
CA GLY A 536 25.85 15.09 -3.99
C GLY A 536 26.58 15.05 -5.33
N GLY A 537 27.90 15.27 -5.32
CA GLY A 537 28.76 15.14 -6.50
C GLY A 537 28.77 13.71 -7.04
N THR A 538 28.83 12.71 -6.17
CA THR A 538 28.81 11.27 -6.54
C THR A 538 27.44 10.87 -7.10
N ILE A 539 26.32 11.32 -6.52
CA ILE A 539 24.98 11.10 -7.05
C ILE A 539 24.87 11.67 -8.49
N THR A 540 25.30 12.91 -8.66
CA THR A 540 25.25 13.60 -9.97
C THR A 540 26.10 12.88 -11.00
N PHE A 541 27.33 12.48 -10.64
CA PHE A 541 28.22 11.73 -11.51
C PHE A 541 27.63 10.40 -11.93
N ALA A 542 27.14 9.59 -10.98
CA ALA A 542 26.55 8.28 -11.24
C ALA A 542 25.32 8.37 -12.17
N ASN A 543 24.47 9.37 -11.99
CA ASN A 543 23.28 9.58 -12.83
C ASN A 543 23.60 10.04 -14.26
N ASN A 544 24.83 10.47 -14.53
CA ASN A 544 25.29 10.82 -15.87
C ASN A 544 26.06 9.67 -16.56
N ILE A 545 26.20 8.50 -15.91
CA ILE A 545 26.78 7.31 -16.53
C ILE A 545 25.69 6.59 -17.33
N PRO A 546 25.79 6.49 -18.66
CA PRO A 546 24.74 5.90 -19.50
C PRO A 546 24.43 4.44 -19.15
N GLU A 547 25.45 3.67 -18.77
CA GLU A 547 25.34 2.28 -18.40
C GLU A 547 24.50 2.08 -17.11
N LEU A 548 24.50 3.05 -16.21
CA LEU A 548 23.68 3.02 -15.00
C LEU A 548 22.28 3.62 -15.21
N SER A 549 22.20 4.72 -15.98
CA SER A 549 20.93 5.45 -16.12
C SER A 549 19.93 4.78 -17.04
N ASN A 550 20.36 3.91 -17.96
CA ASN A 550 19.50 3.30 -18.98
C ASN A 550 19.07 1.86 -18.66
N ILE A 551 19.72 1.18 -17.69
CA ILE A 551 19.56 -0.28 -17.49
C ILE A 551 18.71 -0.62 -16.26
N GLY A 552 18.46 0.31 -15.36
CA GLY A 552 17.78 0.03 -14.07
C GLY A 552 18.76 -0.60 -13.05
N ASP A 553 18.54 -1.86 -12.67
CA ASP A 553 19.40 -2.58 -11.72
C ASP A 553 20.57 -3.22 -12.46
N LEU A 554 21.76 -2.62 -12.39
CA LEU A 554 22.97 -3.10 -13.06
C LEU A 554 23.80 -3.98 -12.13
N ARG A 555 23.87 -5.28 -12.40
CA ARG A 555 24.74 -6.22 -11.67
C ARG A 555 26.22 -5.86 -11.86
N ILE A 556 26.95 -5.72 -10.77
CA ILE A 556 28.38 -5.41 -10.79
C ILE A 556 29.18 -6.71 -10.80
N THR A 557 29.71 -7.04 -11.96
CA THR A 557 30.57 -8.21 -12.20
C THR A 557 32.04 -7.77 -12.31
N ASP A 558 32.99 -8.72 -12.30
CA ASP A 558 34.41 -8.44 -12.51
C ASP A 558 34.67 -7.67 -13.82
N LYS A 559 33.92 -8.00 -14.87
CA LYS A 559 34.02 -7.29 -16.15
C LYS A 559 33.64 -5.81 -15.99
N ILE A 560 32.61 -5.50 -15.21
CA ILE A 560 32.19 -4.11 -14.95
C ILE A 560 33.18 -3.42 -14.04
N ARG A 561 33.67 -4.10 -12.98
CA ARG A 561 34.69 -3.53 -12.09
C ARG A 561 35.96 -3.14 -12.82
N ASN A 562 36.30 -3.81 -13.90
CA ASN A 562 37.46 -3.49 -14.75
C ASN A 562 37.15 -2.49 -15.87
N SER A 563 35.95 -1.93 -15.97
CA SER A 563 35.62 -0.92 -16.97
C SER A 563 36.08 0.48 -16.55
N GLY A 564 36.45 1.31 -17.52
CA GLY A 564 36.97 2.66 -17.23
C GLY A 564 36.00 3.57 -16.49
N TRP A 565 34.71 3.51 -16.83
CA TRP A 565 33.67 4.29 -16.15
C TRP A 565 33.47 3.82 -14.69
N TRP A 566 33.56 2.51 -14.44
CA TRP A 566 33.42 1.98 -13.08
C TRP A 566 34.60 2.41 -12.19
N LEU A 567 35.83 2.30 -12.69
CA LEU A 567 37.02 2.73 -11.95
C LEU A 567 36.92 4.22 -11.54
N THR A 568 36.36 5.07 -12.40
CA THR A 568 36.12 6.49 -12.09
C THR A 568 35.03 6.64 -11.03
N LEU A 569 33.94 5.88 -11.13
CA LEU A 569 32.89 5.86 -10.10
C LEU A 569 33.43 5.35 -8.77
N GLU A 570 34.19 4.27 -8.76
CA GLU A 570 34.79 3.70 -7.55
C GLU A 570 35.73 4.72 -6.85
N GLU A 571 36.47 5.51 -7.59
CA GLU A 571 37.26 6.62 -7.01
C GLU A 571 36.34 7.64 -6.32
N SER A 572 35.22 7.98 -6.93
CA SER A 572 34.20 8.87 -6.33
C SER A 572 33.56 8.25 -5.08
N LEU A 573 33.26 6.94 -5.10
CA LEU A 573 32.77 6.19 -3.94
C LEU A 573 33.79 6.20 -2.79
N ARG A 574 35.08 5.99 -3.09
CA ARG A 574 36.16 6.05 -2.10
C ARG A 574 36.34 7.47 -1.51
N LYS A 575 36.16 8.51 -2.33
CA LYS A 575 36.14 9.91 -1.84
C LYS A 575 34.95 10.12 -0.89
N SER A 576 33.76 9.67 -1.27
CA SER A 576 32.55 9.74 -0.43
C SER A 576 32.74 9.00 0.88
N HIS A 577 33.26 7.77 0.86
CA HIS A 577 33.54 7.00 2.06
C HIS A 577 34.50 7.73 3.02
N ARG A 578 35.58 8.32 2.51
CA ARG A 578 36.52 9.09 3.34
C ARG A 578 35.87 10.32 3.95
N ALA A 579 35.10 11.08 3.16
CA ALA A 579 34.42 12.29 3.63
C ALA A 579 33.37 11.94 4.73
N VAL A 580 32.58 10.91 4.51
CA VAL A 580 31.60 10.43 5.51
C VAL A 580 32.30 9.92 6.77
N THR A 581 33.43 9.19 6.64
CA THR A 581 34.23 8.71 7.79
C THR A 581 34.74 9.88 8.63
N THR A 582 35.19 10.97 7.99
CA THR A 582 35.64 12.17 8.69
C THR A 582 34.45 12.82 9.43
N ALA A 583 33.31 13.01 8.79
CA ALA A 583 32.11 13.56 9.40
C ALA A 583 31.61 12.71 10.59
N VAL A 584 31.50 11.39 10.41
CA VAL A 584 31.10 10.46 11.48
C VAL A 584 32.05 10.57 12.67
N THR A 585 33.36 10.64 12.42
CA THR A 585 34.37 10.77 13.48
C THR A 585 34.26 12.09 14.25
N SER A 586 34.04 13.19 13.52
CA SER A 586 33.90 14.52 14.15
C SER A 586 32.61 14.64 14.95
N ILE A 587 31.48 14.11 14.42
CA ILE A 587 30.22 14.04 15.17
C ILE A 587 30.38 13.17 16.44
N ARG A 588 31.03 12.02 16.36
CA ARG A 588 31.27 11.15 17.52
C ARG A 588 32.10 11.85 18.60
N ARG A 589 33.13 12.58 18.20
CA ARG A 589 33.98 13.36 19.15
C ARG A 589 33.17 14.47 19.83
N LEU A 590 32.24 15.12 19.10
CA LEU A 590 31.34 16.08 19.68
C LEU A 590 30.37 15.42 20.67
N LEU A 591 29.71 14.35 20.26
CA LEU A 591 28.76 13.61 21.12
C LEU A 591 29.40 13.17 22.44
N ASN A 592 30.64 12.68 22.38
CA ASN A 592 31.39 12.26 23.57
C ASN A 592 31.84 13.41 24.50
N SER A 593 31.70 14.67 24.05
CA SER A 593 32.06 15.85 24.84
C SER A 593 30.82 16.60 25.37
N LEU A 594 29.63 16.15 25.05
CA LEU A 594 28.38 16.72 25.53
C LEU A 594 27.91 15.89 26.73
N ASP A 595 27.75 16.56 27.88
CA ASP A 595 27.21 15.94 29.08
C ASP A 595 25.69 15.69 28.92
N GLU A 596 25.15 14.70 29.64
CA GLU A 596 23.72 14.40 29.71
C GLU A 596 22.97 15.52 30.52
N ASP A 597 22.76 16.67 29.90
CA ASP A 597 21.88 17.72 30.40
C ASP A 597 20.44 17.42 29.96
N GLU A 598 19.48 17.44 30.89
CA GLU A 598 18.06 17.18 30.62
C GLU A 598 17.50 18.05 29.49
N ASN A 599 18.01 19.28 29.33
CA ASN A 599 17.56 20.23 28.31
C ASN A 599 17.98 19.84 26.88
N ILE A 600 19.04 19.03 26.73
CA ILE A 600 19.57 18.60 25.41
C ILE A 600 19.51 17.08 25.20
N GLU A 601 19.03 16.31 26.19
CA GLU A 601 18.97 14.85 26.10
C GLU A 601 18.24 14.35 24.83
N SER A 602 17.11 14.93 24.52
CA SER A 602 16.34 14.61 23.30
C SER A 602 17.15 14.86 22.03
N LEU A 603 17.85 15.99 21.99
CA LEU A 603 18.71 16.37 20.86
C LEU A 603 19.92 15.43 20.73
N LEU A 604 20.55 15.08 21.84
CA LEU A 604 21.70 14.16 21.87
C LEU A 604 21.29 12.79 21.33
N ARG A 605 20.13 12.28 21.71
CA ARG A 605 19.61 10.99 21.20
C ARG A 605 19.34 11.04 19.69
N GLU A 606 18.67 12.09 19.22
CA GLU A 606 18.43 12.26 17.80
C GLU A 606 19.74 12.31 17.00
N MET A 607 20.73 13.02 17.52
CA MET A 607 22.06 13.12 16.94
C MET A 607 22.80 11.77 16.96
N THR A 608 22.74 11.04 18.07
CA THR A 608 23.38 9.72 18.22
C THR A 608 22.79 8.74 17.21
N HIS A 609 21.46 8.67 17.09
CA HIS A 609 20.81 7.81 16.11
C HIS A 609 21.14 8.19 14.65
N ALA A 610 21.11 9.48 14.34
CA ALA A 610 21.49 9.94 13.00
C ALA A 610 22.96 9.62 12.69
N HIS A 611 23.85 9.78 13.68
CA HIS A 611 25.25 9.37 13.59
C HIS A 611 25.39 7.86 13.33
N ASP A 612 24.71 7.03 14.11
CA ASP A 612 24.83 5.56 14.00
C ASP A 612 24.31 5.05 12.65
N ARG A 613 23.19 5.62 12.15
CA ARG A 613 22.71 5.34 10.79
C ARG A 613 23.69 5.78 9.70
N LEU A 614 24.33 6.93 9.87
CA LEU A 614 25.34 7.40 8.94
C LEU A 614 26.59 6.50 8.99
N ALA A 615 26.98 6.03 10.17
CA ALA A 615 28.09 5.09 10.37
C ALA A 615 27.76 3.74 9.71
N GLU A 616 26.56 3.22 9.87
CA GLU A 616 26.10 2.00 9.21
C GLU A 616 26.20 2.12 7.68
N GLN A 617 25.70 3.22 7.11
CA GLN A 617 25.80 3.47 5.66
C GLN A 617 27.26 3.57 5.19
N ARG A 618 28.15 4.16 5.98
CA ARG A 618 29.61 4.18 5.72
C ARG A 618 30.18 2.76 5.68
N ASP A 619 29.84 1.92 6.66
CA ASP A 619 30.37 0.57 6.77
C ASP A 619 29.87 -0.32 5.61
N TRP A 620 28.63 -0.16 5.20
CA TRP A 620 28.09 -0.79 3.99
C TRP A 620 28.79 -0.31 2.72
N LEU A 621 29.06 0.98 2.59
CA LEU A 621 29.80 1.53 1.46
C LEU A 621 31.22 0.95 1.39
N GLU A 622 31.91 0.80 2.54
CA GLU A 622 33.22 0.17 2.62
C GLU A 622 33.18 -1.28 2.11
N ARG A 623 32.23 -2.08 2.60
CA ARG A 623 32.04 -3.47 2.15
C ARG A 623 31.72 -3.56 0.67
N PHE A 624 30.87 -2.68 0.16
CA PHE A 624 30.52 -2.64 -1.26
C PHE A 624 31.75 -2.32 -2.13
N ILE A 625 32.59 -1.37 -1.73
CA ILE A 625 33.83 -1.02 -2.42
C ILE A 625 34.84 -2.17 -2.36
N ALA A 626 34.96 -2.85 -1.22
CA ALA A 626 35.83 -4.00 -1.06
C ALA A 626 35.42 -5.17 -1.95
N GLY A 627 34.16 -5.47 -2.05
CA GLY A 627 33.50 -6.28 -3.10
C GLY A 627 34.04 -7.72 -3.28
N ILE A 628 34.37 -8.43 -2.20
CA ILE A 628 35.18 -9.68 -2.30
C ILE A 628 34.45 -10.90 -1.68
N ASP A 629 33.16 -10.83 -1.47
CA ASP A 629 32.43 -11.98 -0.94
C ASP A 629 31.64 -12.67 -2.06
N ASP A 630 32.07 -13.85 -2.47
CA ASP A 630 31.48 -14.65 -3.52
C ASP A 630 30.08 -15.18 -3.15
N SER A 631 29.68 -15.07 -1.88
CA SER A 631 28.32 -15.40 -1.43
C SER A 631 27.30 -14.30 -1.71
N PHE A 632 27.79 -13.09 -2.07
CA PHE A 632 26.93 -11.94 -2.36
C PHE A 632 26.92 -11.58 -3.83
N VAL A 633 25.75 -11.09 -4.28
CA VAL A 633 25.61 -10.36 -5.55
C VAL A 633 25.54 -8.88 -5.29
N TYR A 634 26.27 -8.12 -6.07
CA TYR A 634 26.34 -6.66 -5.98
C TYR A 634 25.69 -6.01 -7.19
N TRP A 635 24.90 -4.95 -6.97
CA TRP A 635 24.37 -4.15 -8.08
C TRP A 635 24.20 -2.69 -7.71
N ALA A 636 24.20 -1.84 -8.74
CA ALA A 636 23.97 -0.41 -8.63
C ALA A 636 22.69 0.00 -9.37
N LYS A 637 22.00 1.00 -8.85
CA LYS A 637 20.80 1.59 -9.44
C LYS A 637 20.79 3.09 -9.28
N THR A 638 20.42 3.80 -10.32
CA THR A 638 20.24 5.25 -10.27
C THR A 638 18.79 5.63 -10.51
N TYR A 639 18.38 6.72 -9.90
CA TYR A 639 17.08 7.36 -10.11
C TYR A 639 17.29 8.82 -10.47
N LYS A 640 16.60 9.31 -11.48
CA LYS A 640 16.61 10.71 -11.86
C LYS A 640 15.25 11.12 -12.39
N ASN A 641 14.64 12.15 -11.78
CA ASN A 641 13.51 12.87 -12.31
C ASN A 641 13.75 14.37 -12.18
N PHE A 642 12.79 15.23 -12.52
CA PHE A 642 12.96 16.70 -12.53
C PHE A 642 13.40 17.30 -11.18
N SER A 643 13.10 16.65 -10.05
CA SER A 643 13.36 17.17 -8.69
C SER A 643 14.18 16.23 -7.81
N TYR A 644 14.59 15.06 -8.32
CA TYR A 644 15.13 13.99 -7.51
C TYR A 644 16.18 13.19 -8.27
N ALA A 645 17.32 12.96 -7.64
CA ALA A 645 18.35 12.07 -8.13
C ALA A 645 18.93 11.26 -6.96
N ASN A 646 19.16 9.96 -7.16
CA ASN A 646 19.77 9.08 -6.16
C ASN A 646 20.70 8.05 -6.80
N LEU A 647 21.59 7.49 -5.99
CA LEU A 647 22.39 6.29 -6.26
C LEU A 647 22.13 5.30 -5.13
N LEU A 648 21.74 4.09 -5.47
CA LEU A 648 21.64 2.96 -4.56
C LEU A 648 22.70 1.91 -4.93
N LEU A 649 23.45 1.43 -3.95
CA LEU A 649 24.35 0.30 -4.07
C LEU A 649 23.83 -0.79 -3.17
N ASN A 650 23.60 -1.98 -3.74
CA ASN A 650 22.97 -3.08 -3.05
C ASN A 650 23.87 -4.31 -3.02
N ALA A 651 23.80 -5.06 -1.93
CA ALA A 651 24.41 -6.36 -1.79
C ALA A 651 23.41 -7.34 -1.16
N ALA A 652 23.20 -8.48 -1.80
CA ALA A 652 22.30 -9.52 -1.31
C ALA A 652 22.99 -10.89 -1.39
N TYR A 653 22.60 -11.82 -0.52
CA TYR A 653 23.02 -13.21 -0.65
C TYR A 653 22.55 -13.77 -2.00
N ILE A 654 23.43 -14.47 -2.71
CA ILE A 654 23.08 -15.21 -3.93
C ILE A 654 22.10 -16.33 -3.56
N ASP A 655 22.43 -17.07 -2.50
CA ASP A 655 21.57 -18.07 -1.89
C ASP A 655 21.30 -17.69 -0.43
N ILE A 656 20.09 -17.25 -0.14
CA ILE A 656 19.65 -16.85 1.20
C ILE A 656 19.17 -18.06 2.03
N MET A 657 18.92 -19.22 1.38
CA MET A 657 18.25 -20.35 2.01
C MET A 657 19.00 -20.96 3.19
N PRO A 658 20.35 -21.09 3.20
CA PRO A 658 21.06 -21.55 4.38
C PRO A 658 20.81 -20.68 5.63
N LEU A 659 20.73 -19.36 5.45
CA LEU A 659 20.47 -18.44 6.56
C LEU A 659 19.00 -18.54 7.03
N VAL A 660 18.05 -18.72 6.09
CA VAL A 660 16.64 -18.95 6.43
C VAL A 660 16.48 -20.27 7.16
N HIS A 661 17.19 -21.33 6.73
CA HIS A 661 17.16 -22.62 7.39
C HIS A 661 17.62 -22.53 8.84
N GLU A 662 18.81 -21.95 9.08
CA GLU A 662 19.35 -21.72 10.41
C GLU A 662 18.38 -20.94 11.32
N LYS A 663 17.88 -19.79 10.84
CA LYS A 663 17.11 -18.88 11.68
C LYS A 663 15.65 -19.27 11.85
N LEU A 664 15.08 -20.03 10.93
CA LEU A 664 13.67 -20.41 10.95
C LEU A 664 13.50 -21.88 11.33
N PHE A 665 14.15 -22.81 10.62
CA PHE A 665 13.89 -24.25 10.83
C PHE A 665 14.72 -24.83 11.98
N GLU A 666 15.97 -24.49 12.12
CA GLU A 666 16.77 -24.95 13.28
C GLU A 666 16.38 -24.22 14.57
N ALA A 667 16.02 -22.93 14.50
CA ALA A 667 15.71 -22.12 15.66
C ALA A 667 14.29 -22.31 16.22
N LYS A 668 13.35 -22.86 15.44
CA LYS A 668 11.95 -23.05 15.86
C LYS A 668 11.60 -24.54 15.91
N LYS A 669 10.78 -24.94 16.90
CA LYS A 669 10.31 -26.32 17.01
C LYS A 669 9.44 -26.74 15.84
N THR A 670 8.59 -25.83 15.38
CA THR A 670 7.69 -26.09 14.25
C THR A 670 7.54 -24.85 13.40
N ALA A 671 7.85 -24.98 12.11
CA ALA A 671 7.53 -24.02 11.07
C ALA A 671 6.59 -24.69 10.05
N ILE A 672 5.41 -24.13 9.88
CA ILE A 672 4.40 -24.62 8.92
C ILE A 672 4.37 -23.65 7.76
N LEU A 673 4.73 -24.14 6.57
CA LEU A 673 4.67 -23.41 5.33
C LEU A 673 3.41 -23.77 4.58
N THR A 674 2.52 -22.83 4.37
CA THR A 674 1.28 -23.06 3.59
C THR A 674 1.14 -22.05 2.46
N SER A 675 0.60 -22.50 1.34
CA SER A 675 0.25 -21.66 0.19
C SER A 675 -0.70 -22.40 -0.75
N ALA A 676 -1.36 -21.66 -1.64
CA ALA A 676 -2.11 -22.26 -2.75
C ALA A 676 -1.19 -22.93 -3.79
N THR A 677 0.10 -22.57 -3.81
CA THR A 677 1.08 -23.00 -4.83
C THR A 677 2.44 -23.20 -4.18
N LEU A 678 2.78 -24.42 -3.81
CA LEU A 678 4.09 -24.84 -3.30
C LEU A 678 4.64 -26.02 -4.08
N ALA A 679 3.77 -26.91 -4.56
CA ALA A 679 4.15 -28.09 -5.28
C ALA A 679 4.47 -27.75 -6.76
N VAL A 680 5.51 -28.38 -7.28
CA VAL A 680 5.85 -28.41 -8.69
C VAL A 680 5.66 -29.84 -9.19
N ASN A 681 4.89 -30.03 -10.27
CA ASN A 681 4.53 -31.36 -10.77
C ASN A 681 3.85 -32.26 -9.70
N LYS A 682 3.00 -31.69 -8.86
CA LYS A 682 2.31 -32.39 -7.76
C LYS A 682 3.28 -33.00 -6.72
N ASP A 683 4.44 -32.39 -6.54
CA ASP A 683 5.48 -32.82 -5.61
C ASP A 683 6.05 -31.62 -4.83
N LEU A 684 6.22 -31.78 -3.52
CA LEU A 684 6.79 -30.76 -2.62
C LEU A 684 8.32 -30.89 -2.45
N ASN A 685 8.96 -31.88 -3.09
CA ASN A 685 10.40 -32.09 -3.01
C ASN A 685 11.19 -30.87 -3.51
N TYR A 686 10.70 -30.17 -4.56
CA TYR A 686 11.32 -28.92 -4.99
C TYR A 686 11.39 -27.90 -3.87
N THR A 687 10.29 -27.72 -3.18
CA THR A 687 10.17 -26.77 -2.05
C THR A 687 10.97 -27.23 -0.83
N ALA A 688 10.91 -28.51 -0.47
CA ALA A 688 11.71 -29.05 0.62
C ALA A 688 13.21 -28.88 0.38
N ASN A 689 13.71 -29.24 -0.79
CA ASN A 689 15.10 -29.08 -1.18
C ASN A 689 15.53 -27.60 -1.18
N LYS A 690 14.62 -26.71 -1.61
CA LYS A 690 14.87 -25.26 -1.58
C LYS A 690 15.09 -24.74 -0.16
N PHE A 691 14.32 -25.25 0.79
CA PHE A 691 14.42 -24.89 2.21
C PHE A 691 15.43 -25.75 2.98
N LEU A 692 16.18 -26.62 2.31
CA LEU A 692 17.17 -27.53 2.89
C LEU A 692 16.58 -28.48 3.95
N LEU A 693 15.31 -28.86 3.82
CA LEU A 693 14.63 -29.79 4.72
C LEU A 693 14.88 -31.23 4.30
N GLU A 694 15.36 -32.05 5.24
CA GLU A 694 15.64 -33.45 5.00
C GLU A 694 14.38 -34.33 5.23
N PRO A 695 14.28 -35.49 4.54
CA PRO A 695 13.19 -36.42 4.77
C PRO A 695 13.11 -36.88 6.24
N GLY A 696 11.95 -36.66 6.88
CA GLY A 696 11.72 -37.00 8.30
C GLY A 696 11.70 -35.79 9.23
N GLU A 697 12.24 -34.64 8.81
CA GLU A 697 12.16 -33.39 9.56
C GLU A 697 10.82 -32.67 9.34
N TYR A 698 10.13 -32.98 8.27
CA TYR A 698 8.87 -32.34 7.91
C TYR A 698 7.76 -33.34 7.53
N LEU A 699 6.54 -32.86 7.66
CA LEU A 699 5.34 -33.49 7.12
C LEU A 699 4.96 -32.77 5.83
N SER A 700 4.30 -33.46 4.92
CA SER A 700 3.84 -32.86 3.66
C SER A 700 2.40 -33.21 3.36
N SER A 701 1.63 -32.25 2.87
CA SER A 701 0.25 -32.44 2.43
C SER A 701 -0.03 -31.61 1.17
N ILE A 702 -0.68 -32.21 0.19
CA ILE A 702 -1.17 -31.53 -1.02
C ILE A 702 -2.69 -31.68 -1.05
N ASN A 703 -3.36 -30.55 -0.84
CA ASN A 703 -4.81 -30.46 -0.72
C ASN A 703 -5.37 -29.77 -1.96
N GLU A 704 -5.95 -30.54 -2.88
CA GLU A 704 -6.48 -29.98 -4.12
C GLU A 704 -7.69 -29.08 -3.85
N SER A 705 -7.94 -28.13 -4.75
CA SER A 705 -9.12 -27.27 -4.69
C SER A 705 -10.40 -28.09 -4.80
N PRO A 706 -11.45 -27.77 -4.01
CA PRO A 706 -12.72 -28.49 -4.05
C PRO A 706 -13.62 -28.12 -5.25
N PHE A 707 -13.18 -27.17 -6.11
CA PHE A 707 -14.01 -26.65 -7.20
C PHE A 707 -13.97 -27.55 -8.45
N ASP A 708 -15.10 -27.58 -9.18
CA ASP A 708 -15.23 -28.33 -10.45
C ASP A 708 -14.68 -27.52 -11.63
N TYR A 709 -13.37 -27.61 -11.85
CA TYR A 709 -12.71 -26.92 -12.98
C TYR A 709 -13.06 -27.54 -14.32
N GLU A 710 -13.41 -28.85 -14.37
CA GLU A 710 -13.69 -29.56 -15.62
C GLU A 710 -14.92 -29.00 -16.31
N HIS A 711 -15.93 -28.56 -15.57
CA HIS A 711 -17.18 -28.01 -16.09
C HIS A 711 -17.27 -26.48 -16.04
N HIS A 712 -16.57 -25.85 -15.08
CA HIS A 712 -16.70 -24.43 -14.83
C HIS A 712 -15.57 -23.58 -15.37
N SER A 713 -14.49 -24.20 -15.84
CA SER A 713 -13.38 -23.44 -16.41
C SER A 713 -12.89 -24.00 -17.75
N LEU A 714 -12.23 -23.15 -18.51
CA LEU A 714 -11.75 -23.43 -19.85
C LEU A 714 -10.41 -22.72 -20.08
N ILE A 715 -9.46 -23.39 -20.73
CA ILE A 715 -8.24 -22.75 -21.25
C ILE A 715 -8.37 -22.56 -22.76
N ALA A 716 -8.13 -21.34 -23.25
CA ALA A 716 -8.07 -21.02 -24.66
C ALA A 716 -6.66 -20.52 -25.05
N ILE A 717 -6.06 -21.10 -26.08
CA ILE A 717 -4.71 -20.80 -26.51
C ILE A 717 -4.69 -20.55 -28.02
N PRO A 718 -4.43 -19.31 -28.47
CA PRO A 718 -4.24 -19.01 -29.88
C PRO A 718 -3.05 -19.79 -30.48
N ASN A 719 -3.24 -20.39 -31.67
CA ASN A 719 -2.22 -21.19 -32.35
C ASN A 719 -1.70 -20.53 -33.66
N ASP A 720 -2.25 -19.40 -34.03
CA ASP A 720 -1.95 -18.69 -35.29
C ASP A 720 -0.81 -17.66 -35.16
N HIS A 721 -0.18 -17.56 -33.99
CA HIS A 721 0.96 -16.67 -33.77
C HIS A 721 2.32 -17.35 -33.98
N LYS A 722 3.30 -16.53 -34.38
CA LYS A 722 4.71 -16.95 -34.37
C LYS A 722 5.20 -17.14 -32.94
N ASP A 723 6.13 -18.08 -32.77
CA ASP A 723 6.81 -18.33 -31.51
C ASP A 723 7.44 -17.01 -30.99
N TYR A 724 7.10 -16.62 -29.75
CA TYR A 724 7.62 -15.42 -29.08
C TYR A 724 9.16 -15.35 -29.16
N SER A 725 9.85 -16.48 -29.03
CA SER A 725 11.33 -16.51 -29.11
C SER A 725 11.90 -16.10 -30.47
N LYS A 726 11.06 -15.99 -31.49
CA LYS A 726 11.41 -15.59 -32.87
C LYS A 726 10.82 -14.24 -33.25
N THR A 727 10.20 -13.53 -32.32
CA THR A 727 9.45 -12.28 -32.53
C THR A 727 10.08 -11.17 -31.72
N SER A 728 10.17 -9.95 -32.25
CA SER A 728 10.61 -8.80 -31.48
C SER A 728 9.56 -8.41 -30.43
N ASP A 729 9.97 -7.79 -29.33
CA ASP A 729 9.03 -7.28 -28.32
C ASP A 729 8.00 -6.31 -28.90
N PHE A 730 8.36 -5.54 -29.92
CA PHE A 730 7.44 -4.63 -30.61
C PHE A 730 6.37 -5.41 -31.40
N GLU A 731 6.77 -6.40 -32.19
CA GLU A 731 5.85 -7.24 -32.98
C GLU A 731 4.94 -8.04 -32.05
N TYR A 732 5.50 -8.61 -30.97
CA TYR A 732 4.72 -9.32 -29.98
C TYR A 732 3.66 -8.44 -29.31
N THR A 733 4.04 -7.23 -28.88
CA THR A 733 3.10 -6.27 -28.28
C THR A 733 1.96 -5.94 -29.26
N ARG A 734 2.27 -5.75 -30.55
CA ARG A 734 1.25 -5.51 -31.59
C ARG A 734 0.31 -6.69 -31.76
N ASN A 735 0.81 -7.92 -31.69
CA ASN A 735 -0.04 -9.12 -31.76
C ASN A 735 -0.97 -9.19 -30.55
N VAL A 736 -0.47 -8.99 -29.34
CA VAL A 736 -1.31 -8.95 -28.13
C VAL A 736 -2.39 -7.88 -28.22
N ILE A 737 -2.09 -6.69 -28.76
CA ILE A 737 -3.10 -5.65 -29.01
C ILE A 737 -4.17 -6.14 -29.98
N SER A 738 -3.78 -6.77 -31.09
CA SER A 738 -4.70 -7.31 -32.10
C SER A 738 -5.61 -8.38 -31.49
N ASP A 739 -5.05 -9.27 -30.69
CA ASP A 739 -5.80 -10.34 -30.04
C ASP A 739 -6.80 -9.82 -29.03
N LEU A 740 -6.39 -8.88 -28.18
CA LEU A 740 -7.28 -8.27 -27.19
C LEU A 740 -8.43 -7.53 -27.86
N LYS A 741 -8.19 -6.82 -28.98
CA LYS A 741 -9.25 -6.16 -29.75
C LYS A 741 -10.32 -7.15 -30.26
N ALA A 742 -9.93 -8.38 -30.61
CA ALA A 742 -10.87 -9.41 -31.04
C ALA A 742 -11.53 -10.13 -29.85
N LEU A 743 -10.79 -10.37 -28.77
CA LEU A 743 -11.24 -11.19 -27.65
C LEU A 743 -12.13 -10.40 -26.65
N ILE A 744 -11.88 -9.12 -26.42
CA ILE A 744 -12.67 -8.29 -25.48
C ILE A 744 -14.16 -8.32 -25.84
N PRO A 745 -14.57 -8.03 -27.07
CA PRO A 745 -15.98 -8.09 -27.44
C PRO A 745 -16.56 -9.50 -27.43
N ALA A 746 -15.74 -10.53 -27.60
CA ALA A 746 -16.18 -11.91 -27.62
C ALA A 746 -16.58 -12.44 -26.25
N VAL A 747 -15.94 -11.98 -25.19
CA VAL A 747 -16.25 -12.42 -23.82
C VAL A 747 -17.24 -11.52 -23.10
N ASP A 748 -17.52 -10.33 -23.64
CA ASP A 748 -18.51 -9.33 -23.16
C ASP A 748 -18.64 -9.26 -21.63
N GLY A 749 -17.52 -9.35 -20.93
CA GLY A 749 -17.51 -9.45 -19.49
C GLY A 749 -16.21 -8.94 -18.88
N ASP A 750 -16.16 -8.93 -17.55
CA ASP A 750 -15.03 -8.41 -16.83
C ASP A 750 -13.80 -9.29 -17.01
N MET A 751 -12.72 -8.64 -17.44
CA MET A 751 -11.49 -9.26 -17.86
C MET A 751 -10.29 -8.71 -17.08
N LEU A 752 -9.44 -9.62 -16.57
CA LEU A 752 -8.13 -9.29 -16.01
C LEU A 752 -7.02 -9.76 -16.96
N VAL A 753 -6.25 -8.82 -17.50
CA VAL A 753 -5.09 -9.12 -18.38
C VAL A 753 -3.80 -8.97 -17.59
N LEU A 754 -3.03 -10.04 -17.45
CA LEU A 754 -1.80 -10.11 -16.67
C LEU A 754 -0.56 -9.91 -17.53
N PHE A 755 0.21 -8.87 -17.22
CA PHE A 755 1.46 -8.51 -17.88
C PHE A 755 2.67 -8.77 -16.98
N THR A 756 3.82 -9.00 -17.62
CA THR A 756 5.12 -9.14 -16.94
C THR A 756 5.93 -7.82 -16.92
N SER A 757 5.45 -6.76 -17.57
CA SER A 757 6.11 -5.46 -17.59
C SER A 757 5.12 -4.30 -17.75
N TYR A 758 5.37 -3.20 -17.05
CA TYR A 758 4.62 -1.95 -17.20
C TYR A 758 4.79 -1.32 -18.58
N ALA A 759 5.95 -1.48 -19.21
CA ALA A 759 6.20 -0.92 -20.54
C ALA A 759 5.26 -1.50 -21.61
N MET A 760 5.01 -2.81 -21.55
CA MET A 760 4.06 -3.47 -22.44
C MET A 760 2.61 -3.09 -22.08
N LEU A 761 2.27 -3.13 -20.78
CA LEU A 761 0.95 -2.76 -20.28
C LEU A 761 0.53 -1.37 -20.76
N ASN A 762 1.38 -0.36 -20.61
CA ASN A 762 1.08 1.02 -21.00
C ASN A 762 0.83 1.18 -22.50
N LYS A 763 1.63 0.48 -23.35
CA LYS A 763 1.43 0.50 -24.81
C LYS A 763 0.13 -0.17 -25.22
N VAL A 764 -0.22 -1.28 -24.56
CA VAL A 764 -1.48 -1.99 -24.81
C VAL A 764 -2.66 -1.13 -24.39
N GLN A 765 -2.62 -0.52 -23.20
CA GLN A 765 -3.68 0.37 -22.73
C GLN A 765 -3.99 1.50 -23.71
N GLN A 766 -2.94 2.23 -24.15
CA GLN A 766 -3.09 3.31 -25.10
C GLN A 766 -3.80 2.83 -26.38
N ALA A 767 -3.34 1.72 -26.96
CA ALA A 767 -3.88 1.19 -28.19
C ALA A 767 -5.31 0.63 -28.06
N LEU A 768 -5.72 0.20 -26.86
CA LEU A 768 -7.11 -0.24 -26.59
C LEU A 768 -8.04 0.94 -26.32
N LYS A 769 -7.58 1.99 -25.62
CA LYS A 769 -8.35 3.22 -25.42
C LYS A 769 -8.62 3.97 -26.74
N ASP A 770 -7.66 3.92 -27.69
CA ASP A 770 -7.79 4.56 -28.99
C ASP A 770 -8.63 3.74 -29.99
N GLU A 771 -9.15 2.54 -29.61
CA GLU A 771 -9.88 1.64 -30.50
C GLU A 771 -11.40 1.88 -30.49
N PRO A 772 -12.01 2.36 -31.61
CA PRO A 772 -13.44 2.71 -31.63
C PRO A 772 -14.38 1.53 -31.33
N SER A 773 -13.98 0.29 -31.65
CA SER A 773 -14.80 -0.91 -31.40
C SER A 773 -14.91 -1.24 -29.90
N LEU A 774 -14.09 -0.63 -29.05
CA LEU A 774 -14.07 -0.84 -27.61
C LEU A 774 -14.67 0.32 -26.81
N ASN A 775 -15.31 1.29 -27.43
CA ASN A 775 -15.91 2.46 -26.77
C ASN A 775 -16.96 2.10 -25.68
N GLY A 776 -17.47 0.87 -25.66
CA GLY A 776 -18.38 0.40 -24.62
C GLY A 776 -17.71 -0.31 -23.43
N TYR A 777 -16.37 -0.34 -23.40
CA TYR A 777 -15.60 -1.02 -22.36
C TYR A 777 -14.76 -0.04 -21.55
N ARG A 778 -14.71 -0.23 -20.24
CA ARG A 778 -13.88 0.55 -19.32
C ARG A 778 -12.47 -0.05 -19.24
N ILE A 779 -11.51 0.55 -19.96
CA ILE A 779 -10.13 0.08 -20.01
C ILE A 779 -9.29 0.74 -18.89
N LEU A 780 -8.92 -0.01 -17.87
CA LEU A 780 -8.17 0.47 -16.71
C LEU A 780 -6.80 -0.19 -16.63
N ALA A 781 -5.79 0.55 -16.18
CA ALA A 781 -4.42 0.06 -16.08
C ALA A 781 -3.78 0.35 -14.72
N HIS A 782 -3.11 -0.66 -14.19
CA HIS A 782 -2.32 -0.56 -12.98
C HIS A 782 -1.23 0.50 -13.10
N GLY A 783 -1.21 1.43 -12.15
CA GLY A 783 -0.23 2.52 -12.09
C GLY A 783 -0.56 3.75 -12.95
N GLN A 784 -1.73 3.77 -13.63
CA GLN A 784 -2.22 4.89 -14.44
C GLN A 784 -3.58 5.39 -13.93
N ASP A 785 -4.57 4.50 -13.78
CA ASP A 785 -5.97 4.88 -13.59
C ASP A 785 -6.45 4.76 -12.13
N GLY A 786 -5.55 4.67 -11.17
CA GLY A 786 -5.91 4.67 -9.76
C GLY A 786 -5.10 3.73 -8.88
N SER A 787 -5.50 3.65 -7.60
CA SER A 787 -4.93 2.72 -6.65
C SER A 787 -5.35 1.27 -6.97
N ARG A 788 -4.60 0.29 -6.45
CA ARG A 788 -4.96 -1.12 -6.64
C ARG A 788 -6.38 -1.42 -6.12
N SER A 789 -6.75 -0.86 -4.99
CA SER A 789 -8.08 -1.06 -4.39
C SER A 789 -9.19 -0.50 -5.28
N SER A 790 -9.04 0.75 -5.76
CA SER A 790 -10.04 1.37 -6.64
C SER A 790 -10.18 0.67 -8.00
N LEU A 791 -9.10 0.07 -8.51
CA LEU A 791 -9.13 -0.71 -9.74
C LEU A 791 -9.86 -2.05 -9.55
N LEU A 792 -9.72 -2.67 -8.37
CA LEU A 792 -10.45 -3.90 -8.02
C LEU A 792 -11.93 -3.63 -7.76
N GLU A 793 -12.26 -2.53 -7.09
CA GLU A 793 -13.65 -2.08 -6.93
C GLU A 793 -14.31 -1.86 -8.30
N ALA A 794 -13.64 -1.15 -9.21
CA ALA A 794 -14.13 -0.93 -10.56
C ALA A 794 -14.35 -2.25 -11.36
N LEU A 795 -13.53 -3.28 -11.11
CA LEU A 795 -13.73 -4.60 -11.70
C LEU A 795 -14.92 -5.34 -11.06
N GLN A 796 -15.21 -5.09 -9.78
CA GLN A 796 -16.34 -5.69 -9.06
C GLN A 796 -17.68 -5.06 -9.43
N ASP A 797 -17.69 -3.79 -9.84
CA ASP A 797 -18.91 -3.07 -10.22
C ASP A 797 -19.60 -3.63 -11.48
N GLY A 798 -18.92 -4.47 -12.27
CA GLY A 798 -19.52 -5.25 -13.36
C GLY A 798 -19.88 -4.44 -14.61
N GLU A 799 -19.23 -3.33 -14.88
CA GLU A 799 -19.47 -2.43 -16.03
C GLU A 799 -18.53 -2.71 -17.21
N LYS A 800 -18.49 -3.95 -17.73
CA LYS A 800 -17.65 -4.31 -18.89
C LYS A 800 -16.18 -3.83 -18.74
N THR A 801 -15.61 -4.05 -17.56
CA THR A 801 -14.29 -3.56 -17.20
C THR A 801 -13.19 -4.49 -17.70
N VAL A 802 -12.20 -3.92 -18.39
CA VAL A 802 -10.95 -4.59 -18.76
C VAL A 802 -9.82 -4.02 -17.92
N LEU A 803 -9.34 -4.79 -16.96
CA LEU A 803 -8.27 -4.39 -16.06
C LEU A 803 -6.92 -4.95 -16.52
N LEU A 804 -5.99 -4.07 -16.84
CA LEU A 804 -4.63 -4.42 -17.22
C LEU A 804 -3.74 -4.38 -15.97
N GLY A 805 -3.30 -5.56 -15.51
CA GLY A 805 -2.51 -5.73 -14.28
C GLY A 805 -1.08 -6.16 -14.55
N ALA A 806 -0.12 -5.65 -13.77
CA ALA A 806 1.27 -6.09 -13.77
C ALA A 806 1.74 -6.39 -12.34
N ASN A 807 2.77 -7.20 -12.19
CA ASN A 807 3.43 -7.55 -10.92
C ASN A 807 2.44 -7.95 -9.80
N SER A 808 2.01 -7.01 -8.97
CA SER A 808 1.13 -7.27 -7.82
C SER A 808 -0.27 -7.80 -8.20
N PHE A 809 -0.68 -7.74 -9.46
CA PHE A 809 -1.93 -8.34 -9.92
C PHE A 809 -1.84 -9.83 -10.23
N TRP A 810 -0.63 -10.36 -10.36
CA TRP A 810 -0.43 -11.81 -10.41
C TRP A 810 -0.82 -12.48 -9.09
N GLU A 811 -0.76 -11.72 -8.00
CA GLU A 811 -0.92 -12.22 -6.63
C GLU A 811 -1.86 -11.31 -5.83
N GLY A 812 -2.53 -11.85 -4.79
CA GLY A 812 -3.31 -11.06 -3.83
C GLY A 812 -4.51 -10.28 -4.41
N VAL A 813 -5.04 -10.66 -5.57
CA VAL A 813 -6.30 -10.13 -6.10
C VAL A 813 -7.43 -11.01 -5.59
N ASP A 814 -8.35 -10.44 -4.83
CA ASP A 814 -9.58 -11.12 -4.38
C ASP A 814 -10.79 -10.39 -4.96
N VAL A 815 -11.27 -10.89 -6.10
CA VAL A 815 -12.53 -10.44 -6.73
C VAL A 815 -13.55 -11.55 -6.51
N LYS A 816 -14.59 -11.28 -5.75
CA LYS A 816 -15.65 -12.24 -5.43
C LYS A 816 -16.79 -12.15 -6.45
N GLY A 817 -17.38 -13.30 -6.76
CA GLY A 817 -18.59 -13.39 -7.56
C GLY A 817 -18.37 -13.39 -9.08
N ALA A 818 -19.45 -13.19 -9.83
CA ALA A 818 -19.48 -13.25 -11.29
C ALA A 818 -18.73 -12.09 -12.01
N SER A 819 -18.05 -11.22 -11.28
CA SER A 819 -17.40 -10.01 -11.80
C SER A 819 -16.07 -10.27 -12.53
N LEU A 820 -15.48 -11.46 -12.43
CA LEU A 820 -14.27 -11.84 -13.17
C LEU A 820 -14.53 -13.09 -13.97
N ARG A 821 -14.80 -12.95 -15.27
CA ARG A 821 -15.11 -14.06 -16.18
C ARG A 821 -13.93 -14.51 -17.04
N THR A 822 -12.92 -13.66 -17.18
CA THR A 822 -11.80 -13.95 -18.06
C THR A 822 -10.48 -13.49 -17.45
N VAL A 823 -9.50 -14.40 -17.40
CA VAL A 823 -8.11 -14.09 -17.09
C VAL A 823 -7.27 -14.29 -18.32
N VAL A 824 -6.54 -13.26 -18.75
CA VAL A 824 -5.64 -13.33 -19.91
C VAL A 824 -4.19 -13.27 -19.44
N ILE A 825 -3.42 -14.26 -19.82
CA ILE A 825 -1.97 -14.32 -19.63
C ILE A 825 -1.31 -13.77 -20.88
N ALA A 826 -0.93 -12.49 -20.86
CA ALA A 826 -0.31 -11.85 -22.01
C ALA A 826 1.07 -12.44 -22.34
N LYS A 827 1.82 -12.88 -21.33
CA LYS A 827 3.16 -13.49 -21.47
C LYS A 827 3.43 -14.39 -20.28
N LEU A 828 4.10 -15.54 -20.51
CA LEU A 828 4.50 -16.44 -19.41
C LEU A 828 5.41 -15.70 -18.39
N PRO A 829 5.17 -15.87 -17.07
CA PRO A 829 5.76 -15.03 -16.02
C PRO A 829 7.19 -15.44 -15.64
N PHE A 830 8.06 -15.57 -16.62
CA PHE A 830 9.47 -15.78 -16.36
C PHE A 830 10.11 -14.50 -15.79
N THR A 831 10.88 -14.65 -14.73
CA THR A 831 11.71 -13.56 -14.20
C THR A 831 12.80 -13.21 -15.23
N PRO A 832 13.03 -11.92 -15.53
CA PRO A 832 14.09 -11.53 -16.46
C PRO A 832 15.46 -12.03 -15.97
N PRO A 833 16.21 -12.76 -16.80
CA PRO A 833 17.51 -13.33 -16.42
C PRO A 833 18.59 -12.25 -16.20
N THR A 834 18.28 -11.00 -16.52
CA THR A 834 19.14 -9.83 -16.31
C THR A 834 19.01 -9.24 -14.90
N MET A 835 18.01 -9.64 -14.12
CA MET A 835 17.91 -9.20 -12.73
C MET A 835 19.11 -9.69 -11.91
N PRO A 836 19.73 -8.83 -11.08
CA PRO A 836 21.02 -9.12 -10.44
C PRO A 836 21.05 -10.43 -9.66
N VAL A 837 20.06 -10.62 -8.77
CA VAL A 837 19.99 -11.83 -7.92
C VAL A 837 19.72 -13.07 -8.76
N GLU A 838 18.76 -13.00 -9.68
CA GLU A 838 18.42 -14.13 -10.56
C GLU A 838 19.60 -14.50 -11.47
N SER A 839 20.27 -13.50 -12.03
CA SER A 839 21.47 -13.69 -12.84
C SER A 839 22.58 -14.40 -12.04
N ALA A 840 22.80 -14.01 -10.78
CA ALA A 840 23.81 -14.59 -9.92
C ALA A 840 23.47 -16.04 -9.50
N ARG A 841 22.20 -16.31 -9.17
CA ARG A 841 21.70 -17.68 -8.89
C ARG A 841 21.87 -18.60 -10.08
N ASN A 842 21.56 -18.10 -11.27
CA ASN A 842 21.74 -18.87 -12.51
C ASN A 842 23.22 -19.19 -12.79
N ASP A 843 24.14 -18.27 -12.46
CA ASP A 843 25.57 -18.53 -12.60
C ASP A 843 26.07 -19.53 -11.55
N LEU A 844 25.59 -19.44 -10.30
CA LEU A 844 25.89 -20.39 -9.23
C LEU A 844 25.42 -21.81 -9.61
N LEU A 845 24.18 -21.97 -10.10
CA LEU A 845 23.68 -23.27 -10.54
C LEU A 845 24.49 -23.85 -11.70
N LYS A 846 24.90 -23.02 -12.66
CA LYS A 846 25.77 -23.45 -13.77
C LYS A 846 27.15 -23.90 -13.26
N SER A 847 27.75 -23.20 -12.29
CA SER A 847 29.02 -23.61 -11.70
C SER A 847 28.93 -24.96 -10.97
N GLN A 848 27.75 -25.29 -10.44
CA GLN A 848 27.43 -26.60 -9.84
C GLN A 848 27.09 -27.68 -10.90
N GLY A 849 27.17 -27.38 -12.18
CA GLY A 849 26.83 -28.30 -13.25
C GLY A 849 25.31 -28.51 -13.46
N LYS A 850 24.46 -27.70 -12.83
CA LYS A 850 23.00 -27.78 -12.93
C LYS A 850 22.49 -26.89 -14.08
N ASN A 851 21.39 -27.31 -14.71
CA ASN A 851 20.70 -26.46 -15.67
C ASN A 851 19.85 -25.42 -14.92
N ALA A 852 20.28 -24.17 -14.89
CA ALA A 852 19.61 -23.07 -14.18
C ALA A 852 18.14 -22.87 -14.62
N PHE A 853 17.83 -23.09 -15.90
CA PHE A 853 16.46 -22.95 -16.38
C PHE A 853 15.51 -23.97 -15.74
N THR A 854 15.89 -25.25 -15.74
CA THR A 854 15.05 -26.32 -15.17
C THR A 854 15.09 -26.41 -13.66
N ALA A 855 16.20 -26.00 -13.05
CA ALA A 855 16.37 -26.06 -11.59
C ALA A 855 15.75 -24.84 -10.86
N ASN A 856 15.62 -23.68 -11.52
CA ASN A 856 15.20 -22.43 -10.90
C ASN A 856 14.11 -21.69 -11.69
N SER A 857 14.43 -21.20 -12.91
CA SER A 857 13.54 -20.27 -13.62
C SER A 857 12.19 -20.89 -14.03
N LEU A 858 12.17 -22.14 -14.47
CA LEU A 858 10.93 -22.82 -14.88
C LEU A 858 10.00 -23.10 -13.69
N PRO A 859 10.46 -23.70 -12.58
CA PRO A 859 9.61 -23.91 -11.41
C PRO A 859 8.98 -22.62 -10.86
N GLN A 860 9.76 -21.55 -10.73
CA GLN A 860 9.25 -20.24 -10.28
C GLN A 860 8.19 -19.69 -11.25
N ALA A 861 8.42 -19.76 -12.55
CA ALA A 861 7.45 -19.30 -13.55
C ALA A 861 6.15 -20.11 -13.49
N VAL A 862 6.23 -21.43 -13.28
CA VAL A 862 5.06 -22.31 -13.14
C VAL A 862 4.25 -21.95 -11.88
N LEU A 863 4.90 -21.74 -10.75
CA LEU A 863 4.20 -21.33 -9.51
C LEU A 863 3.46 -20.00 -9.70
N ARG A 864 4.14 -18.99 -10.27
CA ARG A 864 3.52 -17.68 -10.55
C ARG A 864 2.39 -17.77 -11.57
N PHE A 865 2.54 -18.60 -12.60
CA PHE A 865 1.49 -18.87 -13.58
C PHE A 865 0.22 -19.46 -12.93
N ARG A 866 0.40 -20.48 -12.06
CA ARG A 866 -0.71 -21.08 -11.30
C ARG A 866 -1.44 -20.04 -10.44
N GLN A 867 -0.72 -19.13 -9.83
CA GLN A 867 -1.29 -18.05 -9.04
C GLN A 867 -2.17 -17.10 -9.86
N GLY A 868 -1.67 -16.68 -11.03
CA GLY A 868 -2.43 -15.85 -11.95
C GLY A 868 -3.70 -16.55 -12.45
N CYS A 869 -3.62 -17.81 -12.82
CA CYS A 869 -4.76 -18.61 -13.26
C CYS A 869 -5.76 -18.90 -12.13
N GLY A 870 -5.27 -19.09 -10.89
CA GLY A 870 -6.09 -19.36 -9.71
C GLY A 870 -7.00 -18.21 -9.26
N ARG A 871 -7.01 -17.08 -9.99
CA ARG A 871 -7.90 -15.93 -9.72
C ARG A 871 -9.32 -16.15 -10.23
N LEU A 872 -9.50 -17.04 -11.20
CA LEU A 872 -10.73 -17.18 -11.97
C LEU A 872 -11.86 -17.86 -11.18
N ILE A 873 -11.58 -18.95 -10.50
CA ILE A 873 -12.59 -19.76 -9.79
C ILE A 873 -12.38 -19.62 -8.27
N ARG A 874 -13.36 -19.04 -7.57
CA ARG A 874 -13.35 -18.74 -6.14
C ARG A 874 -14.51 -19.37 -5.37
N SER A 875 -15.60 -19.70 -6.10
CA SER A 875 -16.78 -20.34 -5.55
C SER A 875 -17.25 -21.47 -6.49
N ASN A 876 -18.15 -22.31 -5.99
CA ASN A 876 -18.74 -23.38 -6.81
C ASN A 876 -19.65 -22.87 -7.94
N SER A 877 -20.06 -21.61 -7.88
CA SER A 877 -20.89 -20.97 -8.90
C SER A 877 -20.09 -20.18 -9.94
N ASP A 878 -18.79 -19.98 -9.73
CA ASP A 878 -17.98 -19.20 -10.65
C ASP A 878 -17.73 -20.01 -11.93
N ARG A 879 -17.82 -19.31 -13.07
CA ARG A 879 -17.55 -19.86 -14.39
C ARG A 879 -16.72 -18.88 -15.19
N GLY A 880 -15.64 -19.34 -15.84
CA GLY A 880 -14.81 -18.43 -16.61
C GLY A 880 -13.73 -19.11 -17.46
N CYS A 881 -13.02 -18.32 -18.26
CA CYS A 881 -11.96 -18.82 -19.14
C CYS A 881 -10.59 -18.19 -18.82
N ILE A 882 -9.53 -18.98 -19.04
CA ILE A 882 -8.14 -18.56 -19.04
C ILE A 882 -7.66 -18.48 -20.49
N ILE A 883 -7.22 -17.32 -20.93
CA ILE A 883 -6.67 -17.14 -22.27
C ILE A 883 -5.16 -16.96 -22.17
N ILE A 884 -4.38 -17.82 -22.86
CA ILE A 884 -2.92 -17.77 -22.84
C ILE A 884 -2.43 -17.32 -24.21
N LEU A 885 -1.99 -16.05 -24.33
CA LEU A 885 -1.53 -15.48 -25.60
C LEU A 885 -0.09 -15.90 -25.96
N ASP A 886 0.65 -16.42 -24.98
CA ASP A 886 2.04 -16.87 -25.17
C ASP A 886 2.07 -18.31 -25.70
N ASN A 887 2.25 -18.47 -26.99
CA ASN A 887 2.23 -19.77 -27.65
C ASN A 887 3.44 -20.68 -27.30
N ARG A 888 4.41 -20.20 -26.51
CA ARG A 888 5.47 -21.08 -25.99
C ARG A 888 4.91 -22.23 -25.14
N VAL A 889 3.71 -22.03 -24.57
CA VAL A 889 3.00 -23.11 -23.87
C VAL A 889 2.68 -24.31 -24.75
N LEU A 890 2.52 -24.11 -26.08
CA LEU A 890 2.29 -25.16 -27.09
C LEU A 890 3.56 -25.57 -27.80
N THR A 891 4.49 -24.63 -28.07
CA THR A 891 5.60 -24.85 -29.01
C THR A 891 6.90 -25.29 -28.35
N LYS A 892 7.05 -25.12 -27.04
CA LYS A 892 8.26 -25.51 -26.29
C LYS A 892 8.02 -26.77 -25.46
N SER A 893 9.08 -27.58 -25.34
CA SER A 893 9.02 -28.82 -24.54
C SER A 893 8.60 -28.62 -23.08
N TYR A 894 8.98 -27.47 -22.49
CA TYR A 894 8.59 -27.11 -21.14
C TYR A 894 7.16 -26.54 -21.02
N GLY A 895 6.52 -26.22 -22.16
CA GLY A 895 5.21 -25.58 -22.17
C GLY A 895 4.13 -26.44 -21.50
N ARG A 896 4.22 -27.75 -21.70
CA ARG A 896 3.30 -28.71 -21.07
C ARG A 896 3.34 -28.65 -19.54
N THR A 897 4.48 -28.35 -18.94
CA THR A 897 4.60 -28.20 -17.46
C THR A 897 3.67 -27.14 -16.91
N PHE A 898 3.41 -26.06 -17.67
CA PHE A 898 2.45 -25.02 -17.27
C PHE A 898 1.01 -25.55 -17.27
N LEU A 899 0.60 -26.26 -18.34
CA LEU A 899 -0.75 -26.82 -18.44
C LEU A 899 -0.98 -27.94 -17.43
N ASP A 900 -0.03 -28.86 -17.28
CA ASP A 900 -0.10 -29.97 -16.32
C ASP A 900 -0.10 -29.49 -14.85
N SER A 901 0.32 -28.24 -14.59
CA SER A 901 0.31 -27.62 -13.27
C SER A 901 -1.06 -27.11 -12.82
N LEU A 902 -1.99 -26.92 -13.75
CA LEU A 902 -3.35 -26.49 -13.48
C LEU A 902 -4.27 -27.68 -13.18
N PRO A 903 -5.41 -27.45 -12.49
CA PRO A 903 -6.47 -28.46 -12.38
C PRO A 903 -6.93 -28.93 -13.77
N LYS A 904 -7.43 -30.16 -13.84
CA LYS A 904 -7.93 -30.72 -15.10
C LYS A 904 -9.14 -29.93 -15.60
N GLN A 905 -9.02 -29.38 -16.82
CA GLN A 905 -10.05 -28.57 -17.46
C GLN A 905 -9.89 -28.63 -19.00
N PRO A 906 -10.94 -28.34 -19.79
CA PRO A 906 -10.87 -28.33 -21.24
C PRO A 906 -9.83 -27.33 -21.77
N VAL A 907 -9.09 -27.73 -22.83
CA VAL A 907 -8.12 -26.87 -23.51
C VAL A 907 -8.50 -26.74 -24.98
N TRP A 908 -8.78 -25.52 -25.40
CA TRP A 908 -9.05 -25.19 -26.80
C TRP A 908 -7.84 -24.53 -27.45
N THR A 909 -7.46 -25.04 -28.62
CA THR A 909 -6.38 -24.48 -29.45
C THR A 909 -6.92 -24.21 -30.83
N ASP A 910 -6.98 -22.95 -31.24
CA ASP A 910 -7.47 -22.51 -32.54
C ASP A 910 -6.92 -21.14 -32.92
N SER A 911 -7.29 -20.58 -34.06
CA SER A 911 -6.98 -19.21 -34.39
C SER A 911 -7.72 -18.24 -33.45
N VAL A 912 -7.19 -17.03 -33.26
CA VAL A 912 -7.84 -16.00 -32.41
C VAL A 912 -9.30 -15.76 -32.82
N ALA A 913 -9.57 -15.65 -34.13
CA ALA A 913 -10.93 -15.43 -34.64
C ALA A 913 -11.89 -16.58 -34.29
N THR A 914 -11.44 -17.83 -34.46
CA THR A 914 -12.25 -19.01 -34.10
C THR A 914 -12.47 -19.11 -32.60
N LEU A 915 -11.44 -18.81 -31.80
CA LEU A 915 -11.56 -18.80 -30.34
C LEU A 915 -12.54 -17.72 -29.88
N ALA A 916 -12.50 -16.54 -30.46
CA ALA A 916 -13.45 -15.46 -30.15
C ALA A 916 -14.91 -15.91 -30.36
N ASP A 917 -15.21 -16.54 -31.51
CA ASP A 917 -16.55 -17.06 -31.80
C ASP A 917 -16.98 -18.19 -30.84
N LYS A 918 -16.07 -19.10 -30.50
CA LYS A 918 -16.33 -20.19 -29.54
C LYS A 918 -16.55 -19.65 -28.11
N LEU A 919 -15.72 -18.71 -27.66
CA LEU A 919 -15.82 -18.10 -26.35
C LEU A 919 -17.12 -17.33 -26.19
N LYS A 920 -17.53 -16.57 -27.21
CA LYS A 920 -18.83 -15.89 -27.24
C LYS A 920 -19.99 -16.83 -27.03
N LYS A 921 -19.98 -18.02 -27.66
CA LYS A 921 -21.01 -19.05 -27.44
C LYS A 921 -20.96 -19.61 -26.03
N TRP A 922 -19.75 -19.99 -25.57
CA TRP A 922 -19.54 -20.60 -24.27
C TRP A 922 -19.93 -19.69 -23.10
N HIS A 923 -19.67 -18.36 -23.20
CA HIS A 923 -20.07 -17.39 -22.18
C HIS A 923 -21.58 -17.15 -22.13
N ASN A 924 -22.30 -17.39 -23.24
CA ASN A 924 -23.76 -17.24 -23.33
C ASN A 924 -24.52 -18.54 -23.01
N GLU A 925 -23.83 -19.66 -22.88
CA GLU A 925 -24.43 -20.91 -22.41
C GLU A 925 -24.64 -20.83 -20.89
N PRO A 926 -25.83 -21.23 -20.38
CA PRO A 926 -26.17 -21.14 -18.95
C PRO A 926 -25.33 -22.02 -18.06
#